data_d47eeab383d01d79ca2c3a6fb4388eb9
#
_entry.id   d47eeab383d01d79ca2c3a6fb4388eb9
#
_cell.length_a   1.000
_cell.length_b   1.000
_cell.length_c   1.000
_cell.angle_alpha   90.00
_cell.angle_beta   90.00
_cell.angle_gamma   90.00
#
_symmetry.space_group_name_H-M   'P 1'
#
loop_
_entity.id
_entity.type
_entity.pdbx_description
1 polymer ?
#
loop_
_entity_poly.entity_id
_entity_poly.type
_entity_poly.pdbx_seq_one_letter_code
_entity_poly.pdbx_strand_id
1 'polypeptide(L)'
;MNSESLYQLFRPLDTLKGIGPKLKSRLKYLVGNYVIDLIWHLPNGFIDRSYRPNINDAEVGRVASIQCKVIKHTPSFRRNIPYRVMCEDNTGKINLVWFNSRKDYLEKLLPLNKEIIISGKIDFYKDTKQITHPEYIVSAEATDTIPNIEATYSLTQGLTNKVVRGNIERILKNMPNINEWHNSTFLEDMNWPSFNQAIFDAHNPNNEKDLTSQNLSKQRIIYDELLAHQISMQLISKELNYQKGAPIKRNEVQIKSFIGSLPYNLTNSQKECIEEIAMDMEKPYRMLRLLQGDVGSGKTLVALVSILIAVNDNKQAALMVPTEILANQHYESFKKLLSENYKIDVLTGKTSQKEKEKIYRDIEAGNIDIIIGTHSLFQEKVKFLDLGFVAIDEQHKFGVHQRLLLTSKNNKLPPHVLLMTATPIPRTLELTTYGSMSVSKITEKPIGRQNIKTAAKPLTKLNETIISLEKTINENKKIYWVCPLIEESEKIDLAAAEDRYKSLKKHYSDNVLLIHGKMKADEREQIMDEFKYGDTKILVSTTVIEVGIDIPEATVMIIEHAERFGLSQLHQLRGRVGRGSDQSSCLLLYQTPMGDNAKKRIETLRKTNDGFIIAEQDLLLRGSGEILGTRQSGFHIFKMANLNEDTDLLDMANKNAKEIVENNGLNENIRLLLQLFSKDEALKYLDAG
;
A
#
# COMPACT_ATOMS: atom_id res chain seq x y z
N MET A 1 -28.45 23.90 1.80
CA MET A 1 -29.07 22.57 1.59
C MET A 1 -29.67 22.10 2.91
N ASN A 2 -30.90 21.66 2.97
CA ASN A 2 -31.50 21.17 4.24
C ASN A 2 -30.72 19.90 4.66
N SER A 3 -30.22 19.89 5.90
CA SER A 3 -29.54 18.74 6.51
C SER A 3 -30.35 17.42 6.44
N GLU A 4 -31.68 17.53 6.30
CA GLU A 4 -32.58 16.39 6.13
C GLU A 4 -32.38 15.59 4.82
N SER A 5 -32.06 16.26 3.71
CA SER A 5 -31.90 15.55 2.43
C SER A 5 -30.63 14.68 2.37
N LEU A 6 -29.55 15.11 3.04
CA LEU A 6 -28.32 14.33 3.17
C LEU A 6 -28.48 13.15 4.15
N TYR A 7 -29.27 13.32 5.18
CA TYR A 7 -29.55 12.27 6.15
C TYR A 7 -30.05 10.98 5.49
N GLN A 8 -30.77 11.08 4.35
CA GLN A 8 -31.24 9.92 3.60
C GLN A 8 -30.12 9.02 3.08
N LEU A 9 -28.94 9.57 2.76
CA LEU A 9 -27.78 8.81 2.28
C LEU A 9 -27.00 8.13 3.41
N PHE A 10 -26.97 8.76 4.58
CA PHE A 10 -26.24 8.25 5.75
C PHE A 10 -27.09 7.40 6.69
N ARG A 11 -28.36 7.16 6.35
CA ARG A 11 -29.21 6.26 7.14
C ARG A 11 -28.74 4.79 7.02
N PRO A 12 -28.99 3.97 8.05
CA PRO A 12 -28.66 2.55 8.02
C PRO A 12 -29.38 1.80 6.90
N LEU A 13 -28.75 0.76 6.34
CA LEU A 13 -29.29 -0.07 5.23
C LEU A 13 -30.65 -0.72 5.54
N ASP A 14 -30.94 -1.03 6.79
CA ASP A 14 -32.22 -1.65 7.21
C ASP A 14 -33.42 -0.71 7.12
N THR A 15 -33.21 0.56 6.90
CA THR A 15 -34.29 1.52 6.63
C THR A 15 -34.87 1.39 5.20
N LEU A 16 -34.17 0.64 4.32
CA LEU A 16 -34.63 0.39 2.96
C LEU A 16 -35.73 -0.69 2.94
N LYS A 17 -36.82 -0.44 2.20
CA LYS A 17 -37.94 -1.40 2.07
C LYS A 17 -37.44 -2.73 1.45
N GLY A 18 -37.78 -3.83 2.10
CA GLY A 18 -37.44 -5.18 1.62
C GLY A 18 -36.10 -5.72 2.12
N ILE A 19 -35.38 -4.98 2.96
CA ILE A 19 -34.15 -5.45 3.61
C ILE A 19 -34.50 -5.95 5.02
N GLY A 20 -34.68 -7.27 5.14
CA GLY A 20 -34.82 -7.93 6.44
C GLY A 20 -33.45 -8.24 7.09
N PRO A 21 -33.43 -8.71 8.37
CA PRO A 21 -32.18 -8.92 9.14
C PRO A 21 -31.13 -9.79 8.43
N LYS A 22 -31.54 -10.83 7.72
CA LYS A 22 -30.63 -11.71 6.96
C LYS A 22 -29.98 -10.99 5.76
N LEU A 23 -30.75 -10.19 5.03
CA LEU A 23 -30.23 -9.41 3.90
C LEU A 23 -29.35 -8.27 4.41
N LYS A 24 -29.72 -7.60 5.51
CA LYS A 24 -28.91 -6.59 6.16
C LYS A 24 -27.50 -7.09 6.47
N SER A 25 -27.39 -8.24 7.15
CA SER A 25 -26.08 -8.82 7.50
C SER A 25 -25.20 -9.08 6.27
N ARG A 26 -25.80 -9.58 5.18
CA ARG A 26 -25.08 -9.86 3.93
C ARG A 26 -24.68 -8.59 3.18
N LEU A 27 -25.56 -7.60 3.11
CA LEU A 27 -25.26 -6.30 2.50
C LEU A 27 -24.18 -5.56 3.29
N LYS A 28 -24.27 -5.58 4.63
CA LYS A 28 -23.23 -5.02 5.50
C LYS A 28 -21.85 -5.61 5.23
N TYR A 29 -21.77 -6.92 5.00
CA TYR A 29 -20.52 -7.59 4.65
C TYR A 29 -20.03 -7.20 3.25
N LEU A 30 -20.95 -7.00 2.29
CA LEU A 30 -20.62 -6.68 0.91
C LEU A 30 -20.16 -5.22 0.73
N VAL A 31 -20.91 -4.26 1.29
CA VAL A 31 -20.73 -2.83 0.97
C VAL A 31 -20.45 -1.95 2.17
N GLY A 32 -21.00 -2.23 3.33
CA GLY A 32 -20.91 -1.38 4.53
C GLY A 32 -22.23 -1.23 5.27
N ASN A 33 -22.36 -0.19 6.11
CA ASN A 33 -23.49 -0.04 7.04
C ASN A 33 -24.60 0.88 6.52
N TYR A 34 -24.30 1.78 5.61
CA TYR A 34 -25.12 2.92 5.23
C TYR A 34 -25.63 2.84 3.79
N VAL A 35 -26.69 3.56 3.50
CA VAL A 35 -27.28 3.62 2.15
C VAL A 35 -26.26 4.10 1.11
N ILE A 36 -25.42 5.08 1.46
CA ILE A 36 -24.37 5.59 0.60
C ILE A 36 -23.36 4.51 0.19
N ASP A 37 -23.12 3.50 1.03
CA ASP A 37 -22.19 2.43 0.70
C ASP A 37 -22.66 1.58 -0.50
N LEU A 38 -23.97 1.52 -0.75
CA LEU A 38 -24.53 0.91 -1.95
C LEU A 38 -24.27 1.76 -3.22
N ILE A 39 -24.25 3.09 -3.09
CA ILE A 39 -23.92 3.99 -4.21
C ILE A 39 -22.46 3.81 -4.65
N TRP A 40 -21.56 3.55 -3.69
CA TRP A 40 -20.15 3.29 -4.00
C TRP A 40 -19.88 1.89 -4.54
N HIS A 41 -20.88 1.01 -4.52
CA HIS A 41 -20.76 -0.33 -5.08
C HIS A 41 -21.09 -0.31 -6.57
N LEU A 42 -20.13 0.13 -7.39
CA LEU A 42 -20.30 0.29 -8.84
C LEU A 42 -20.45 -1.08 -9.56
N PRO A 43 -21.13 -1.12 -10.70
CA PRO A 43 -21.26 -2.35 -11.49
C PRO A 43 -19.90 -2.80 -12.04
N ASN A 44 -19.72 -4.11 -12.06
CA ASN A 44 -18.54 -4.76 -12.63
C ASN A 44 -18.80 -5.40 -14.00
N GLY A 45 -20.04 -5.34 -14.48
CA GLY A 45 -20.44 -5.88 -15.76
C GLY A 45 -21.85 -5.46 -16.14
N PHE A 46 -22.32 -5.96 -17.23
CA PHE A 46 -23.72 -5.84 -17.64
C PHE A 46 -24.17 -7.06 -18.43
N ILE A 47 -25.48 -7.26 -18.53
CA ILE A 47 -26.15 -8.25 -19.37
C ILE A 47 -26.89 -7.51 -20.44
N ASP A 48 -26.54 -7.79 -21.71
CA ASP A 48 -27.28 -7.27 -22.88
C ASP A 48 -28.49 -8.18 -23.14
N ARG A 49 -29.70 -7.62 -23.04
CA ARG A 49 -31.00 -8.26 -23.32
C ARG A 49 -31.70 -7.68 -24.52
N SER A 50 -30.99 -6.82 -25.28
CA SER A 50 -31.52 -6.24 -26.51
C SER A 50 -31.69 -7.25 -27.65
N TYR A 51 -31.01 -8.41 -27.55
CA TYR A 51 -31.12 -9.49 -28.50
C TYR A 51 -32.48 -10.18 -28.39
N ARG A 52 -33.36 -9.97 -29.38
CA ARG A 52 -34.75 -10.44 -29.41
C ARG A 52 -35.02 -11.32 -30.65
N PRO A 53 -34.41 -12.51 -30.72
CA PRO A 53 -34.60 -13.42 -31.86
C PRO A 53 -35.90 -14.25 -31.74
N ASN A 54 -36.30 -14.90 -32.80
CA ASN A 54 -37.22 -16.03 -32.76
C ASN A 54 -36.51 -17.27 -32.15
N ILE A 55 -37.30 -18.28 -31.75
CA ILE A 55 -36.73 -19.47 -31.08
C ILE A 55 -35.69 -20.17 -31.97
N ASN A 56 -35.97 -20.34 -33.26
CA ASN A 56 -35.01 -20.99 -34.14
C ASN A 56 -33.71 -20.20 -34.37
N ASP A 57 -33.80 -18.88 -34.36
CA ASP A 57 -32.65 -18.01 -34.61
C ASP A 57 -31.84 -17.72 -33.36
N ALA A 58 -32.34 -18.09 -32.17
CA ALA A 58 -31.69 -17.84 -30.91
C ALA A 58 -30.35 -18.59 -30.79
N GLU A 59 -29.26 -17.86 -30.61
CA GLU A 59 -27.90 -18.38 -30.48
C GLU A 59 -27.67 -19.04 -29.12
N VAL A 60 -27.12 -20.26 -29.11
CA VAL A 60 -26.77 -20.98 -27.89
C VAL A 60 -25.60 -20.28 -27.18
N GLY A 61 -25.70 -20.13 -25.85
CA GLY A 61 -24.71 -19.46 -25.03
C GLY A 61 -24.96 -17.96 -24.84
N ARG A 62 -25.82 -17.33 -25.65
CA ARG A 62 -26.18 -15.92 -25.58
C ARG A 62 -27.44 -15.69 -24.75
N VAL A 63 -27.54 -14.56 -24.07
CA VAL A 63 -28.79 -14.13 -23.42
C VAL A 63 -29.72 -13.59 -24.49
N ALA A 64 -30.96 -14.09 -24.51
CA ALA A 64 -31.99 -13.63 -25.45
C ALA A 64 -33.29 -13.33 -24.72
N SER A 65 -34.07 -12.41 -25.29
CA SER A 65 -35.43 -12.08 -24.86
C SER A 65 -36.39 -12.55 -25.95
N ILE A 66 -37.14 -13.62 -25.72
CA ILE A 66 -37.94 -14.32 -26.73
C ILE A 66 -39.41 -14.18 -26.38
N GLN A 67 -40.23 -13.77 -27.35
CA GLN A 67 -41.68 -13.81 -27.25
C GLN A 67 -42.16 -15.18 -27.68
N CYS A 68 -42.97 -15.86 -26.84
CA CYS A 68 -43.47 -17.19 -27.09
C CYS A 68 -44.77 -17.46 -26.35
N LYS A 69 -45.48 -18.52 -26.77
CA LYS A 69 -46.74 -18.96 -26.16
C LYS A 69 -46.48 -20.19 -25.29
N VAL A 70 -47.07 -20.24 -24.11
CA VAL A 70 -46.99 -21.38 -23.18
C VAL A 70 -47.88 -22.50 -23.68
N ILE A 71 -47.30 -23.68 -23.96
CA ILE A 71 -48.04 -24.84 -24.55
C ILE A 71 -48.31 -25.93 -23.52
N LYS A 72 -47.29 -26.34 -22.74
CA LYS A 72 -47.39 -27.50 -21.89
C LYS A 72 -46.55 -27.41 -20.65
N HIS A 73 -47.12 -27.80 -19.51
CA HIS A 73 -46.37 -28.04 -18.27
C HIS A 73 -46.04 -29.54 -18.14
N THR A 74 -44.82 -29.81 -17.73
CA THR A 74 -44.35 -31.15 -17.40
C THR A 74 -43.81 -31.13 -15.97
N PRO A 75 -44.65 -31.45 -14.98
CA PRO A 75 -44.29 -31.46 -13.58
C PRO A 75 -43.21 -32.48 -13.26
N SER A 76 -42.37 -32.15 -12.27
CA SER A 76 -41.38 -33.08 -11.73
C SER A 76 -42.02 -34.02 -10.70
N PHE A 77 -41.88 -35.32 -10.90
CA PHE A 77 -42.32 -36.36 -9.95
C PHE A 77 -41.23 -36.84 -9.00
N ARG A 78 -39.97 -36.43 -9.22
CA ARG A 78 -38.79 -36.81 -8.40
C ARG A 78 -37.91 -35.58 -8.16
N ARG A 79 -37.26 -35.52 -6.98
CA ARG A 79 -36.40 -34.38 -6.57
C ARG A 79 -35.29 -34.04 -7.57
N ASN A 80 -34.81 -35.00 -8.36
CA ASN A 80 -33.71 -34.84 -9.32
C ASN A 80 -34.18 -34.58 -10.76
N ILE A 81 -35.49 -34.51 -11.00
CA ILE A 81 -36.02 -34.17 -12.32
C ILE A 81 -36.52 -32.74 -12.31
N PRO A 82 -36.06 -31.86 -13.21
CA PRO A 82 -36.51 -30.46 -13.24
C PRO A 82 -37.96 -30.38 -13.76
N TYR A 83 -38.67 -29.37 -13.27
CA TYR A 83 -39.95 -28.97 -13.84
C TYR A 83 -39.69 -28.28 -15.17
N ARG A 84 -40.47 -28.63 -16.22
CA ARG A 84 -40.32 -28.08 -17.55
C ARG A 84 -41.63 -27.44 -18.02
N VAL A 85 -41.49 -26.32 -18.68
CA VAL A 85 -42.60 -25.65 -19.39
C VAL A 85 -42.19 -25.50 -20.84
N MET A 86 -42.97 -26.08 -21.74
CA MET A 86 -42.74 -25.95 -23.18
C MET A 86 -43.45 -24.70 -23.67
N CYS A 87 -42.70 -23.89 -24.37
CA CYS A 87 -43.21 -22.72 -25.08
C CYS A 87 -42.88 -22.83 -26.57
N GLU A 88 -43.67 -22.17 -27.42
CA GLU A 88 -43.45 -22.15 -28.87
C GLU A 88 -43.70 -20.74 -29.45
N ASP A 89 -43.07 -20.48 -30.55
CA ASP A 89 -43.36 -19.39 -31.46
C ASP A 89 -43.63 -19.92 -32.88
N ASN A 90 -43.72 -19.05 -33.86
CA ASN A 90 -43.96 -19.46 -35.26
C ASN A 90 -42.79 -20.23 -35.90
N THR A 91 -41.61 -20.25 -35.26
CA THR A 91 -40.38 -20.86 -35.80
C THR A 91 -39.95 -22.13 -35.08
N GLY A 92 -40.28 -22.29 -33.79
CA GLY A 92 -39.80 -23.45 -33.06
C GLY A 92 -40.36 -23.59 -31.65
N LYS A 93 -39.73 -24.52 -30.87
CA LYS A 93 -40.08 -24.79 -29.48
C LYS A 93 -38.89 -24.64 -28.57
N ILE A 94 -39.15 -24.11 -27.35
CA ILE A 94 -38.14 -23.93 -26.31
C ILE A 94 -38.68 -24.46 -24.97
N ASN A 95 -37.79 -25.08 -24.17
CA ASN A 95 -38.12 -25.56 -22.83
C ASN A 95 -37.63 -24.54 -21.77
N LEU A 96 -38.51 -24.12 -20.88
CA LEU A 96 -38.13 -23.42 -19.67
C LEU A 96 -37.97 -24.46 -18.55
N VAL A 97 -36.85 -24.41 -17.83
CA VAL A 97 -36.44 -25.47 -16.89
C VAL A 97 -36.22 -24.88 -15.49
N TRP A 98 -36.85 -25.51 -14.49
CA TRP A 98 -36.64 -25.15 -13.08
C TRP A 98 -36.26 -26.37 -12.25
N PHE A 99 -35.25 -26.19 -11.42
CA PHE A 99 -34.91 -27.11 -10.34
C PHE A 99 -35.56 -26.61 -9.04
N ASN A 100 -36.21 -27.52 -8.28
CA ASN A 100 -36.79 -27.22 -6.97
C ASN A 100 -37.91 -26.14 -6.95
N SER A 101 -38.74 -26.05 -7.97
CA SER A 101 -39.89 -25.12 -7.99
C SER A 101 -41.21 -25.85 -7.69
N ARG A 102 -42.16 -25.11 -7.06
CA ARG A 102 -43.50 -25.65 -6.76
C ARG A 102 -44.40 -25.55 -8.02
N LYS A 103 -45.17 -26.60 -8.26
CA LYS A 103 -46.10 -26.71 -9.40
C LYS A 103 -47.08 -25.55 -9.45
N ASP A 104 -47.80 -25.28 -8.35
CA ASP A 104 -48.83 -24.25 -8.27
C ASP A 104 -48.30 -22.86 -8.57
N TYR A 105 -47.05 -22.59 -8.17
CA TYR A 105 -46.38 -21.29 -8.46
C TYR A 105 -46.11 -21.15 -9.96
N LEU A 106 -45.56 -22.19 -10.62
CA LEU A 106 -45.25 -22.10 -12.04
C LEU A 106 -46.49 -22.10 -12.93
N GLU A 107 -47.53 -22.83 -12.58
CA GLU A 107 -48.81 -22.80 -13.32
C GLU A 107 -49.51 -21.45 -13.22
N LYS A 108 -49.37 -20.76 -12.08
CA LYS A 108 -49.88 -19.40 -11.89
C LYS A 108 -49.03 -18.36 -12.63
N LEU A 109 -47.71 -18.56 -12.68
CA LEU A 109 -46.77 -17.62 -13.35
C LEU A 109 -46.86 -17.75 -14.88
N LEU A 110 -47.10 -18.96 -15.39
CA LEU A 110 -47.08 -19.35 -16.80
C LEU A 110 -48.40 -20.04 -17.19
N PRO A 111 -49.53 -19.32 -17.25
CA PRO A 111 -50.80 -19.92 -17.65
C PRO A 111 -50.74 -20.46 -19.07
N LEU A 112 -51.39 -21.62 -19.32
CA LEU A 112 -51.46 -22.22 -20.64
C LEU A 112 -52.10 -21.27 -21.65
N ASN A 113 -51.63 -21.34 -22.88
CA ASN A 113 -52.06 -20.55 -24.04
C ASN A 113 -51.81 -19.02 -23.91
N LYS A 114 -51.08 -18.58 -22.90
CA LYS A 114 -50.74 -17.17 -22.74
C LYS A 114 -49.45 -16.82 -23.50
N GLU A 115 -49.45 -15.67 -24.17
CA GLU A 115 -48.25 -15.07 -24.76
C GLU A 115 -47.42 -14.37 -23.69
N ILE A 116 -46.15 -14.70 -23.65
CA ILE A 116 -45.19 -14.17 -22.70
C ILE A 116 -43.88 -13.81 -23.38
N ILE A 117 -43.12 -12.92 -22.76
CA ILE A 117 -41.70 -12.70 -23.10
C ILE A 117 -40.86 -13.28 -21.97
N ILE A 118 -39.91 -14.14 -22.35
CA ILE A 118 -38.95 -14.78 -21.47
C ILE A 118 -37.55 -14.23 -21.76
N SER A 119 -36.74 -13.97 -20.72
CA SER A 119 -35.34 -13.61 -20.94
C SER A 119 -34.42 -14.43 -20.06
N GLY A 120 -33.37 -14.96 -20.71
CA GLY A 120 -32.34 -15.76 -20.07
C GLY A 120 -31.33 -16.31 -21.06
N LYS A 121 -30.31 -16.98 -20.56
CA LYS A 121 -29.28 -17.61 -21.39
C LYS A 121 -29.82 -18.81 -22.10
N ILE A 122 -29.59 -18.88 -23.41
CA ILE A 122 -30.00 -20.03 -24.24
C ILE A 122 -29.00 -21.16 -24.06
N ASP A 123 -29.50 -22.32 -23.65
CA ASP A 123 -28.75 -23.56 -23.59
C ASP A 123 -29.34 -24.58 -24.61
N PHE A 124 -28.61 -25.65 -24.87
CA PHE A 124 -29.05 -26.74 -25.74
C PHE A 124 -28.99 -28.07 -24.98
N TYR A 125 -30.10 -28.81 -24.93
CA TYR A 125 -30.16 -30.07 -24.24
C TYR A 125 -31.08 -31.07 -25.00
N LYS A 126 -30.57 -32.27 -25.32
CA LYS A 126 -31.32 -33.33 -26.03
C LYS A 126 -32.08 -32.77 -27.24
N ASP A 127 -31.37 -32.13 -28.16
CA ASP A 127 -31.86 -31.59 -29.41
C ASP A 127 -32.94 -30.48 -29.29
N THR A 128 -33.08 -29.90 -28.11
CA THR A 128 -34.02 -28.80 -27.87
C THR A 128 -33.34 -27.64 -27.20
N LYS A 129 -33.64 -26.41 -27.62
CA LYS A 129 -33.23 -25.17 -26.93
C LYS A 129 -33.97 -25.09 -25.60
N GLN A 130 -33.26 -24.61 -24.57
CA GLN A 130 -33.85 -24.41 -23.25
C GLN A 130 -33.28 -23.13 -22.58
N ILE A 131 -34.06 -22.59 -21.64
CA ILE A 131 -33.62 -21.59 -20.70
C ILE A 131 -33.79 -22.16 -19.29
N THR A 132 -32.70 -22.23 -18.55
CA THR A 132 -32.73 -22.71 -17.16
C THR A 132 -32.91 -21.51 -16.24
N HIS A 133 -33.94 -21.53 -15.39
CA HIS A 133 -34.30 -20.45 -14.48
C HIS A 133 -34.37 -19.09 -15.17
N PRO A 134 -35.32 -18.86 -16.12
CA PRO A 134 -35.46 -17.55 -16.78
C PRO A 134 -35.49 -16.42 -15.75
N GLU A 135 -34.69 -15.36 -16.00
CA GLU A 135 -34.57 -14.23 -15.07
C GLU A 135 -35.77 -13.28 -15.18
N TYR A 136 -36.32 -13.18 -16.38
CA TYR A 136 -37.55 -12.43 -16.63
C TYR A 136 -38.59 -13.30 -17.32
N ILE A 137 -39.82 -13.16 -16.82
CA ILE A 137 -41.05 -13.71 -17.40
C ILE A 137 -42.10 -12.64 -17.28
N VAL A 138 -42.50 -12.03 -18.39
CA VAL A 138 -43.46 -10.92 -18.42
C VAL A 138 -44.55 -11.21 -19.45
N SER A 139 -45.72 -10.57 -19.34
CA SER A 139 -46.72 -10.67 -20.41
C SER A 139 -46.23 -9.97 -21.69
N ALA A 140 -46.68 -10.38 -22.85
CA ALA A 140 -46.30 -9.81 -24.12
C ALA A 140 -46.60 -8.28 -24.21
N GLU A 141 -47.59 -7.81 -23.45
CA GLU A 141 -47.96 -6.38 -23.37
C GLU A 141 -46.99 -5.56 -22.51
N ALA A 142 -46.15 -6.21 -21.67
CA ALA A 142 -45.25 -5.57 -20.72
C ALA A 142 -43.78 -5.60 -21.18
N THR A 143 -43.54 -5.51 -22.47
CA THR A 143 -42.21 -5.58 -23.13
C THR A 143 -41.21 -4.59 -22.55
N ASP A 144 -41.64 -3.39 -22.16
CA ASP A 144 -40.78 -2.32 -21.64
C ASP A 144 -40.28 -2.56 -20.20
N THR A 145 -40.79 -3.62 -19.55
CA THR A 145 -40.32 -3.97 -18.20
C THR A 145 -38.99 -4.74 -18.18
N ILE A 146 -38.54 -5.27 -19.35
CA ILE A 146 -37.24 -5.93 -19.47
C ILE A 146 -36.24 -4.88 -19.96
N PRO A 147 -35.22 -4.52 -19.14
CA PRO A 147 -34.22 -3.57 -19.55
C PRO A 147 -33.38 -4.13 -20.70
N ASN A 148 -33.05 -3.31 -21.69
CA ASN A 148 -32.17 -3.71 -22.80
C ASN A 148 -30.76 -4.05 -22.29
N ILE A 149 -30.29 -3.27 -21.32
CA ILE A 149 -29.01 -3.47 -20.67
C ILE A 149 -29.25 -3.54 -19.16
N GLU A 150 -28.69 -4.52 -18.52
CA GLU A 150 -28.84 -4.75 -17.08
C GLU A 150 -27.48 -4.76 -16.39
N ALA A 151 -27.21 -3.77 -15.55
CA ALA A 151 -25.99 -3.73 -14.75
C ALA A 151 -25.86 -4.92 -13.81
N THR A 152 -24.66 -5.49 -13.71
CA THR A 152 -24.31 -6.58 -12.79
C THR A 152 -23.29 -6.10 -11.77
N TYR A 153 -23.44 -6.60 -10.53
CA TYR A 153 -22.64 -6.20 -9.38
C TYR A 153 -21.91 -7.39 -8.79
N SER A 154 -20.79 -7.14 -8.13
CA SER A 154 -20.13 -8.16 -7.30
C SER A 154 -21.08 -8.59 -6.18
N LEU A 155 -21.14 -9.91 -5.92
CA LEU A 155 -22.08 -10.48 -4.97
C LEU A 155 -21.36 -11.30 -3.91
N THR A 156 -21.98 -11.43 -2.75
CA THR A 156 -21.60 -12.40 -1.72
C THR A 156 -22.66 -13.49 -1.60
N GLN A 157 -22.30 -14.61 -0.99
CA GLN A 157 -23.18 -15.77 -0.86
C GLN A 157 -24.57 -15.40 -0.29
N GLY A 158 -25.61 -15.75 -1.04
CA GLY A 158 -27.01 -15.51 -0.69
C GLY A 158 -27.56 -14.12 -0.97
N LEU A 159 -26.83 -13.29 -1.74
CA LEU A 159 -27.36 -12.12 -2.42
C LEU A 159 -27.55 -12.42 -3.91
N THR A 160 -28.53 -11.76 -4.52
CA THR A 160 -28.79 -11.85 -5.97
C THR A 160 -28.61 -10.49 -6.60
N ASN A 161 -28.20 -10.44 -7.88
CA ASN A 161 -28.08 -9.19 -8.62
C ASN A 161 -29.36 -8.36 -8.58
N LYS A 162 -30.52 -9.02 -8.71
CA LYS A 162 -31.84 -8.38 -8.64
C LYS A 162 -32.07 -7.61 -7.35
N VAL A 163 -31.61 -8.15 -6.20
CA VAL A 163 -31.77 -7.50 -4.89
C VAL A 163 -30.83 -6.30 -4.79
N VAL A 164 -29.57 -6.43 -5.15
CA VAL A 164 -28.58 -5.34 -5.07
C VAL A 164 -28.98 -4.22 -6.03
N ARG A 165 -29.17 -4.54 -7.31
CA ARG A 165 -29.56 -3.57 -8.35
C ARG A 165 -30.86 -2.86 -7.99
N GLY A 166 -31.92 -3.60 -7.62
CA GLY A 166 -33.22 -3.00 -7.33
C GLY A 166 -33.21 -2.05 -6.11
N ASN A 167 -32.28 -2.23 -5.15
CA ASN A 167 -32.07 -1.25 -4.09
C ASN A 167 -31.30 -0.03 -4.58
N ILE A 168 -30.26 -0.22 -5.39
CA ILE A 168 -29.49 0.88 -5.99
C ILE A 168 -30.40 1.75 -6.87
N GLU A 169 -31.19 1.15 -7.77
CA GLU A 169 -32.14 1.88 -8.62
C GLU A 169 -33.14 2.72 -7.80
N ARG A 170 -33.63 2.19 -6.67
CA ARG A 170 -34.52 2.95 -5.76
C ARG A 170 -33.80 4.12 -5.09
N ILE A 171 -32.55 3.94 -4.71
CA ILE A 171 -31.73 5.00 -4.11
C ILE A 171 -31.49 6.09 -5.15
N LEU A 172 -31.07 5.73 -6.38
CA LEU A 172 -30.79 6.67 -7.45
C LEU A 172 -32.03 7.50 -7.84
N LYS A 173 -33.21 6.86 -7.91
CA LYS A 173 -34.47 7.56 -8.21
C LYS A 173 -34.87 8.59 -7.16
N ASN A 174 -34.45 8.38 -5.91
CA ASN A 174 -34.78 9.26 -4.78
C ASN A 174 -33.54 10.01 -4.27
N MET A 175 -32.47 10.02 -5.04
CA MET A 175 -31.25 10.70 -4.67
C MET A 175 -31.49 12.22 -4.60
N PRO A 176 -31.13 12.88 -3.52
CA PRO A 176 -31.26 14.33 -3.42
C PRO A 176 -30.36 15.00 -4.46
N ASN A 177 -30.76 16.18 -4.93
CA ASN A 177 -29.87 16.99 -5.76
C ASN A 177 -28.76 17.54 -4.88
N ILE A 178 -27.53 17.05 -5.11
CA ILE A 178 -26.34 17.41 -4.37
C ILE A 178 -25.71 18.64 -5.02
N ASN A 179 -25.42 19.66 -4.21
CA ASN A 179 -24.74 20.85 -4.70
C ASN A 179 -23.34 20.52 -5.18
N GLU A 180 -22.98 21.10 -6.34
CA GLU A 180 -21.69 20.90 -6.96
C GLU A 180 -20.58 21.65 -6.16
N TRP A 181 -19.46 21.01 -5.98
CA TRP A 181 -18.26 21.58 -5.33
C TRP A 181 -17.22 22.08 -6.31
N HIS A 182 -17.31 21.68 -7.57
CA HIS A 182 -16.48 22.23 -8.65
C HIS A 182 -17.17 23.38 -9.34
N ASN A 183 -16.38 24.29 -9.91
CA ASN A 183 -16.93 25.32 -10.79
C ASN A 183 -17.27 24.72 -12.16
N SER A 184 -18.20 25.36 -12.86
CA SER A 184 -18.66 24.89 -14.18
C SER A 184 -17.55 24.83 -15.22
N THR A 185 -16.64 25.80 -15.20
CA THR A 185 -15.50 25.86 -16.13
C THR A 185 -14.60 24.64 -15.98
N PHE A 186 -14.30 24.24 -14.75
CA PHE A 186 -13.47 23.05 -14.51
C PHE A 186 -14.15 21.76 -15.01
N LEU A 187 -15.46 21.63 -14.80
CA LEU A 187 -16.20 20.48 -15.30
C LEU A 187 -16.27 20.44 -16.84
N GLU A 188 -16.41 21.62 -17.47
CA GLU A 188 -16.41 21.77 -18.94
C GLU A 188 -15.03 21.42 -19.52
N ASP A 189 -13.94 21.92 -18.93
CA ASP A 189 -12.57 21.62 -19.37
C ASP A 189 -12.24 20.12 -19.30
N MET A 190 -12.78 19.44 -18.28
CA MET A 190 -12.59 17.99 -18.10
C MET A 190 -13.62 17.16 -18.86
N ASN A 191 -14.65 17.77 -19.47
CA ASN A 191 -15.81 17.11 -20.04
C ASN A 191 -16.52 16.19 -19.02
N TRP A 192 -16.54 16.56 -17.75
CA TRP A 192 -17.17 15.77 -16.70
C TRP A 192 -18.62 16.20 -16.46
N PRO A 193 -19.53 15.23 -16.25
CA PRO A 193 -20.92 15.55 -15.86
C PRO A 193 -20.97 16.07 -14.41
N SER A 194 -22.14 16.59 -14.02
CA SER A 194 -22.42 16.90 -12.62
C SER A 194 -22.32 15.63 -11.75
N PHE A 195 -22.11 15.79 -10.46
CA PHE A 195 -21.97 14.65 -9.53
C PHE A 195 -23.15 13.68 -9.57
N ASN A 196 -24.39 14.21 -9.51
CA ASN A 196 -25.59 13.37 -9.60
C ASN A 196 -25.66 12.59 -10.91
N GLN A 197 -25.32 13.24 -12.02
CA GLN A 197 -25.30 12.59 -13.34
C GLN A 197 -24.19 11.55 -13.43
N ALA A 198 -23.01 11.85 -12.90
CA ALA A 198 -21.89 10.91 -12.87
C ALA A 198 -22.24 9.61 -12.11
N ILE A 199 -22.89 9.73 -10.96
CA ILE A 199 -23.37 8.58 -10.19
C ILE A 199 -24.41 7.80 -10.98
N PHE A 200 -25.37 8.48 -11.59
CA PHE A 200 -26.40 7.83 -12.39
C PHE A 200 -25.81 7.07 -13.58
N ASP A 201 -24.93 7.68 -14.35
CA ASP A 201 -24.27 7.06 -15.51
C ASP A 201 -23.39 5.88 -15.12
N ALA A 202 -22.63 6.00 -14.03
CA ALA A 202 -21.76 4.94 -13.54
C ALA A 202 -22.53 3.67 -13.16
N HIS A 203 -23.80 3.81 -12.74
CA HIS A 203 -24.67 2.67 -12.43
C HIS A 203 -25.49 2.17 -13.64
N ASN A 204 -25.51 2.88 -14.75
CA ASN A 204 -26.23 2.54 -15.96
C ASN A 204 -25.28 2.41 -17.17
N PRO A 205 -24.34 1.45 -17.18
CA PRO A 205 -23.42 1.25 -18.28
C PRO A 205 -24.18 0.80 -19.55
N ASN A 206 -23.83 1.36 -20.71
CA ASN A 206 -24.43 0.99 -21.99
C ASN A 206 -23.53 0.09 -22.84
N ASN A 207 -22.23 0.06 -22.53
CA ASN A 207 -21.24 -0.73 -23.25
C ASN A 207 -20.04 -1.06 -22.35
N GLU A 208 -19.10 -1.88 -22.85
CA GLU A 208 -17.91 -2.27 -22.09
C GLU A 208 -17.00 -1.09 -21.70
N LYS A 209 -16.94 -0.05 -22.54
CA LYS A 209 -16.11 1.14 -22.24
C LYS A 209 -16.61 1.88 -21.00
N ASP A 210 -17.91 1.85 -20.75
CA ASP A 210 -18.51 2.49 -19.57
C ASP A 210 -18.11 1.81 -18.26
N LEU A 211 -17.60 0.57 -18.34
CA LEU A 211 -17.07 -0.17 -17.19
C LEU A 211 -15.59 0.10 -16.92
N THR A 212 -14.89 0.74 -17.84
CA THR A 212 -13.44 1.02 -17.71
C THR A 212 -13.17 2.33 -16.96
N SER A 213 -11.93 2.53 -16.54
CA SER A 213 -11.44 3.79 -15.96
C SER A 213 -11.44 4.96 -16.97
N GLN A 214 -11.65 4.69 -18.26
CA GLN A 214 -11.75 5.73 -19.30
C GLN A 214 -13.12 6.41 -19.37
N ASN A 215 -14.14 5.89 -18.70
CA ASN A 215 -15.45 6.51 -18.63
C ASN A 215 -15.41 7.81 -17.83
N LEU A 216 -15.86 8.91 -18.42
CA LEU A 216 -15.80 10.25 -17.82
C LEU A 216 -16.56 10.36 -16.49
N SER A 217 -17.70 9.69 -16.37
CA SER A 217 -18.49 9.65 -15.14
C SER A 217 -17.76 8.92 -14.01
N LYS A 218 -17.06 7.81 -14.32
CA LYS A 218 -16.20 7.12 -13.36
C LYS A 218 -14.97 7.94 -12.98
N GLN A 219 -14.29 8.54 -13.96
CA GLN A 219 -13.16 9.44 -13.71
C GLN A 219 -13.54 10.55 -12.75
N ARG A 220 -14.71 11.14 -12.95
CA ARG A 220 -15.25 12.18 -12.08
C ARG A 220 -15.39 11.70 -10.64
N ILE A 221 -15.99 10.53 -10.42
CA ILE A 221 -16.19 9.98 -9.07
C ILE A 221 -14.86 9.59 -8.42
N ILE A 222 -13.95 8.97 -9.17
CA ILE A 222 -12.61 8.62 -8.71
C ILE A 222 -11.83 9.89 -8.31
N TYR A 223 -11.90 10.93 -9.14
CA TYR A 223 -11.25 12.19 -8.82
C TYR A 223 -11.81 12.85 -7.55
N ASP A 224 -13.12 12.83 -7.35
CA ASP A 224 -13.74 13.34 -6.14
C ASP A 224 -13.31 12.58 -4.88
N GLU A 225 -13.19 11.26 -4.96
CA GLU A 225 -12.66 10.44 -3.86
C GLU A 225 -11.21 10.82 -3.53
N LEU A 226 -10.38 10.97 -4.56
CA LEU A 226 -8.99 11.38 -4.41
C LEU A 226 -8.88 12.80 -3.86
N LEU A 227 -9.70 13.74 -4.36
CA LEU A 227 -9.73 15.12 -3.89
C LEU A 227 -10.13 15.20 -2.42
N ALA A 228 -11.19 14.50 -2.01
CA ALA A 228 -11.61 14.43 -0.61
C ALA A 228 -10.48 13.91 0.29
N HIS A 229 -9.78 12.88 -0.15
CA HIS A 229 -8.64 12.34 0.57
C HIS A 229 -7.49 13.33 0.66
N GLN A 230 -7.14 14.00 -0.44
CA GLN A 230 -6.04 14.98 -0.48
C GLN A 230 -6.36 16.21 0.38
N ILE A 231 -7.59 16.73 0.34
CA ILE A 231 -8.02 17.82 1.22
C ILE A 231 -7.88 17.39 2.69
N SER A 232 -8.36 16.20 3.05
CA SER A 232 -8.21 15.66 4.40
C SER A 232 -6.75 15.61 4.85
N MET A 233 -5.83 15.15 3.99
CA MET A 233 -4.39 15.11 4.27
C MET A 233 -3.79 16.50 4.43
N GLN A 234 -4.18 17.47 3.58
CA GLN A 234 -3.70 18.85 3.68
C GLN A 234 -4.19 19.54 4.97
N LEU A 235 -5.44 19.26 5.40
CA LEU A 235 -5.97 19.76 6.67
C LEU A 235 -5.21 19.21 7.87
N ILE A 236 -4.96 17.91 7.90
CA ILE A 236 -4.15 17.27 8.95
C ILE A 236 -2.73 17.83 8.93
N SER A 237 -2.15 18.04 7.74
CA SER A 237 -0.82 18.64 7.58
C SER A 237 -0.79 20.05 8.15
N LYS A 238 -1.80 20.87 7.81
CA LYS A 238 -1.93 22.25 8.30
C LYS A 238 -1.96 22.28 9.82
N GLU A 239 -2.78 21.44 10.45
CA GLU A 239 -2.87 21.34 11.92
C GLU A 239 -1.55 20.87 12.56
N LEU A 240 -0.93 19.83 12.01
CA LEU A 240 0.36 19.35 12.51
C LEU A 240 1.47 20.38 12.36
N ASN A 241 1.47 21.16 11.28
CA ASN A 241 2.43 22.23 11.03
C ASN A 241 2.14 23.49 11.87
N TYR A 242 0.90 23.69 12.36
CA TYR A 242 0.58 24.79 13.29
C TYR A 242 0.91 24.46 14.75
N GLN A 243 1.27 23.21 15.09
CA GLN A 243 1.79 22.93 16.43
C GLN A 243 3.04 23.78 16.65
N LYS A 244 2.99 24.64 17.67
CA LYS A 244 4.13 25.51 18.03
C LYS A 244 5.36 24.63 18.25
N GLY A 245 6.44 24.91 17.54
CA GLY A 245 7.77 24.32 17.71
C GLY A 245 8.72 25.37 18.26
N ALA A 246 9.82 24.94 18.85
CA ALA A 246 10.89 25.84 19.24
C ALA A 246 11.77 26.13 18.01
N PRO A 247 11.81 27.37 17.48
CA PRO A 247 12.71 27.66 16.36
C PRO A 247 14.17 27.41 16.77
N ILE A 248 14.88 26.68 15.92
CA ILE A 248 16.32 26.39 16.14
C ILE A 248 17.14 27.23 15.19
N LYS A 249 18.01 28.06 15.73
CA LYS A 249 18.85 28.96 14.95
C LYS A 249 20.08 28.21 14.43
N ARG A 250 20.26 28.22 13.12
CA ARG A 250 21.40 27.61 12.46
C ARG A 250 22.67 28.48 12.66
N ASN A 251 23.74 27.87 13.19
CA ASN A 251 25.07 28.46 13.18
C ASN A 251 25.82 28.04 11.89
N GLU A 252 25.71 28.86 10.84
CA GLU A 252 26.29 28.52 9.54
C GLU A 252 27.80 28.31 9.58
N VAL A 253 28.54 29.05 10.43
CA VAL A 253 30.00 28.92 10.49
C VAL A 253 30.39 27.53 11.01
N GLN A 254 29.75 27.07 12.08
CA GLN A 254 30.04 25.78 12.67
C GLN A 254 29.63 24.63 11.72
N ILE A 255 28.47 24.75 11.06
CA ILE A 255 28.01 23.72 10.11
C ILE A 255 28.91 23.65 8.87
N LYS A 256 29.32 24.81 8.30
CA LYS A 256 30.27 24.82 7.18
C LYS A 256 31.64 24.28 7.59
N SER A 257 32.12 24.58 8.80
CA SER A 257 33.36 24.02 9.35
C SER A 257 33.28 22.51 9.49
N PHE A 258 32.19 22.00 10.04
CA PHE A 258 31.97 20.54 10.16
C PHE A 258 31.93 19.87 8.77
N ILE A 259 31.16 20.40 7.84
CA ILE A 259 31.06 19.85 6.47
C ILE A 259 32.43 19.87 5.79
N GLY A 260 33.24 20.94 5.99
CA GLY A 260 34.58 21.05 5.45
C GLY A 260 35.60 20.09 6.08
N SER A 261 35.35 19.58 7.30
CA SER A 261 36.20 18.58 7.96
C SER A 261 35.91 17.14 7.56
N LEU A 262 34.83 16.88 6.81
CA LEU A 262 34.48 15.55 6.37
C LEU A 262 35.52 15.00 5.35
N PRO A 263 35.83 13.69 5.38
CA PRO A 263 36.81 13.09 4.44
C PRO A 263 36.26 12.93 3.01
N TYR A 264 35.03 13.40 2.75
CA TYR A 264 34.34 13.33 1.46
C TYR A 264 33.41 14.53 1.26
N ASN A 265 33.09 14.82 0.01
CA ASN A 265 32.18 15.91 -0.34
C ASN A 265 30.71 15.43 -0.30
N LEU A 266 29.81 16.29 0.16
CA LEU A 266 28.37 16.08 0.06
C LEU A 266 27.91 16.16 -1.40
N THR A 267 26.96 15.30 -1.78
CA THR A 267 26.25 15.43 -3.05
C THR A 267 25.33 16.65 -3.07
N ASN A 268 24.88 17.08 -4.24
CA ASN A 268 23.97 18.22 -4.33
C ASN A 268 22.64 17.91 -3.66
N SER A 269 22.08 16.72 -3.88
CA SER A 269 20.82 16.31 -3.22
C SER A 269 20.94 16.22 -1.70
N GLN A 270 22.10 15.85 -1.14
CA GLN A 270 22.34 15.91 0.31
C GLN A 270 22.37 17.33 0.84
N LYS A 271 23.01 18.27 0.12
CA LYS A 271 23.05 19.69 0.49
C LYS A 271 21.66 20.31 0.46
N GLU A 272 20.89 20.03 -0.58
CA GLU A 272 19.49 20.48 -0.73
C GLU A 272 18.63 19.96 0.43
N CYS A 273 18.72 18.68 0.77
CA CYS A 273 17.99 18.10 1.90
C CYS A 273 18.36 18.76 3.24
N ILE A 274 19.66 19.03 3.47
CA ILE A 274 20.12 19.72 4.69
C ILE A 274 19.53 21.13 4.75
N GLU A 275 19.54 21.86 3.65
CA GLU A 275 18.99 23.20 3.58
C GLU A 275 17.47 23.23 3.83
N GLU A 276 16.72 22.34 3.20
CA GLU A 276 15.27 22.19 3.43
C GLU A 276 14.95 21.88 4.90
N ILE A 277 15.72 20.99 5.55
CA ILE A 277 15.55 20.64 6.95
C ILE A 277 15.88 21.84 7.84
N ALA A 278 16.98 22.55 7.57
CA ALA A 278 17.40 23.70 8.32
C ALA A 278 16.37 24.84 8.26
N MET A 279 15.86 25.14 7.06
CA MET A 279 14.79 26.13 6.87
C MET A 279 13.52 25.79 7.64
N ASP A 280 13.16 24.51 7.71
CA ASP A 280 11.98 24.08 8.48
C ASP A 280 12.22 24.16 9.99
N MET A 281 13.45 23.89 10.47
CA MET A 281 13.80 24.00 11.88
C MET A 281 13.84 25.45 12.39
N GLU A 282 14.07 26.42 11.52
CA GLU A 282 14.06 27.85 11.84
C GLU A 282 12.65 28.44 12.00
N LYS A 283 11.62 27.72 11.52
CA LYS A 283 10.22 28.16 11.64
C LYS A 283 9.69 28.05 13.06
N PRO A 284 8.72 28.88 13.46
CA PRO A 284 8.10 28.81 14.80
C PRO A 284 7.13 27.63 14.95
N TYR A 285 7.17 26.69 14.02
CA TYR A 285 6.33 25.48 13.97
C TYR A 285 7.16 24.23 14.03
N ARG A 286 6.57 23.16 14.54
CA ARG A 286 7.21 21.86 14.62
C ARG A 286 7.44 21.30 13.21
N MET A 287 8.68 20.99 12.87
CA MET A 287 8.99 20.24 11.65
C MET A 287 8.58 18.77 11.82
N LEU A 288 7.84 18.23 10.86
CA LEU A 288 7.64 16.80 10.66
C LEU A 288 8.00 16.47 9.21
N ARG A 289 9.21 15.90 9.00
CA ARG A 289 9.78 15.69 7.67
C ARG A 289 10.23 14.25 7.46
N LEU A 290 9.99 13.73 6.26
CA LEU A 290 10.43 12.43 5.82
C LEU A 290 11.64 12.57 4.88
N LEU A 291 12.77 11.98 5.26
CA LEU A 291 13.98 11.89 4.44
C LEU A 291 14.02 10.53 3.75
N GLN A 292 13.84 10.53 2.44
CA GLN A 292 13.91 9.34 1.60
C GLN A 292 15.24 9.27 0.87
N GLY A 293 15.75 8.06 0.68
CA GLY A 293 16.93 7.83 -0.12
C GLY A 293 17.29 6.35 -0.16
N ASP A 294 17.92 5.92 -1.22
CA ASP A 294 18.36 4.55 -1.41
C ASP A 294 19.30 4.07 -0.29
N VAL A 295 19.51 2.76 -0.19
CA VAL A 295 20.50 2.19 0.75
C VAL A 295 21.88 2.79 0.45
N GLY A 296 22.49 3.40 1.48
CA GLY A 296 23.81 4.04 1.37
C GLY A 296 23.83 5.36 0.59
N SER A 297 22.70 6.06 0.46
CA SER A 297 22.66 7.43 -0.10
C SER A 297 23.21 8.49 0.86
N GLY A 298 23.55 8.14 2.12
CA GLY A 298 24.07 9.05 3.12
C GLY A 298 23.03 9.76 3.97
N LYS A 299 21.84 9.19 4.14
CA LYS A 299 20.77 9.70 5.05
C LYS A 299 21.28 9.98 6.45
N THR A 300 22.10 9.08 7.01
CA THR A 300 22.70 9.22 8.35
C THR A 300 23.54 10.49 8.48
N LEU A 301 24.24 10.87 7.41
CA LEU A 301 25.04 12.11 7.41
C LEU A 301 24.15 13.35 7.38
N VAL A 302 23.09 13.34 6.58
CA VAL A 302 22.09 14.43 6.58
C VAL A 302 21.46 14.58 7.96
N ALA A 303 21.10 13.45 8.60
CA ALA A 303 20.57 13.45 9.97
C ALA A 303 21.60 13.96 10.99
N LEU A 304 22.88 13.58 10.88
CA LEU A 304 23.93 14.06 11.76
C LEU A 304 24.10 15.59 11.65
N VAL A 305 24.13 16.14 10.43
CA VAL A 305 24.19 17.60 10.25
C VAL A 305 22.97 18.29 10.86
N SER A 306 21.77 17.71 10.70
CA SER A 306 20.54 18.22 11.29
C SER A 306 20.56 18.16 12.84
N ILE A 307 21.10 17.10 13.40
CA ILE A 307 21.35 16.95 14.84
C ILE A 307 22.30 18.07 15.32
N LEU A 308 23.40 18.32 14.60
CA LEU A 308 24.36 19.37 14.96
C LEU A 308 23.76 20.78 14.88
N ILE A 309 22.82 21.04 13.97
CA ILE A 309 22.08 22.30 13.95
C ILE A 309 21.37 22.53 15.29
N ALA A 310 20.72 21.50 15.82
CA ALA A 310 20.00 21.58 17.09
C ALA A 310 20.95 21.70 18.29
N VAL A 311 22.01 20.91 18.31
CA VAL A 311 23.00 20.91 19.42
C VAL A 311 23.75 22.25 19.49
N ASN A 312 24.09 22.82 18.35
CA ASN A 312 24.76 24.14 18.29
C ASN A 312 23.86 25.31 18.74
N ASP A 313 22.55 25.10 18.84
CA ASP A 313 21.56 26.00 19.45
C ASP A 313 21.22 25.61 20.91
N ASN A 314 22.11 24.87 21.57
CA ASN A 314 21.97 24.37 22.96
C ASN A 314 20.72 23.49 23.18
N LYS A 315 20.28 22.73 22.19
CA LYS A 315 19.22 21.75 22.33
C LYS A 315 19.80 20.34 22.38
N GLN A 316 19.11 19.45 23.06
CA GLN A 316 19.43 18.03 23.00
C GLN A 316 18.83 17.38 21.74
N ALA A 317 19.51 16.38 21.22
CA ALA A 317 19.04 15.62 20.07
C ALA A 317 19.02 14.12 20.35
N ALA A 318 18.05 13.40 19.77
CA ALA A 318 17.93 11.95 19.86
C ALA A 318 17.95 11.31 18.47
N LEU A 319 18.72 10.23 18.32
CA LEU A 319 18.68 9.35 17.15
C LEU A 319 18.12 7.99 17.57
N MET A 320 16.98 7.64 17.02
CA MET A 320 16.34 6.37 17.26
C MET A 320 16.56 5.40 16.10
N VAL A 321 16.94 4.17 16.43
CA VAL A 321 17.23 3.10 15.48
C VAL A 321 16.59 1.78 15.90
N PRO A 322 16.28 0.87 14.95
CA PRO A 322 15.50 -0.33 15.27
C PRO A 322 16.25 -1.41 16.06
N THR A 323 17.59 -1.43 16.01
CA THR A 323 18.39 -2.48 16.65
C THR A 323 19.58 -1.92 17.43
N GLU A 324 20.04 -2.68 18.43
CA GLU A 324 21.19 -2.33 19.26
C GLU A 324 22.49 -2.24 18.44
N ILE A 325 22.65 -3.15 17.49
CA ILE A 325 23.81 -3.17 16.57
C ILE A 325 23.91 -1.85 15.78
N LEU A 326 22.78 -1.37 15.26
CA LEU A 326 22.73 -0.07 14.58
C LEU A 326 23.02 1.09 15.54
N ALA A 327 22.50 1.03 16.77
CA ALA A 327 22.80 2.06 17.77
C ALA A 327 24.28 2.20 18.03
N ASN A 328 24.96 1.08 18.27
CA ASN A 328 26.39 1.04 18.47
C ASN A 328 27.18 1.49 17.23
N GLN A 329 26.75 1.05 16.04
CA GLN A 329 27.40 1.46 14.77
C GLN A 329 27.29 2.98 14.55
N HIS A 330 26.14 3.60 14.79
CA HIS A 330 25.97 5.05 14.68
C HIS A 330 26.78 5.77 15.77
N TYR A 331 26.81 5.26 16.98
CA TYR A 331 27.63 5.81 18.04
C TYR A 331 29.11 5.86 17.66
N GLU A 332 29.68 4.75 17.23
CA GLU A 332 31.08 4.69 16.77
C GLU A 332 31.34 5.59 15.56
N SER A 333 30.41 5.65 14.63
CA SER A 333 30.53 6.51 13.44
C SER A 333 30.51 7.98 13.82
N PHE A 334 29.58 8.40 14.69
CA PHE A 334 29.47 9.78 15.15
C PHE A 334 30.68 10.19 15.98
N LYS A 335 31.15 9.31 16.86
CA LYS A 335 32.35 9.56 17.67
C LYS A 335 33.61 9.75 16.82
N LYS A 336 33.72 9.10 15.66
CA LYS A 336 34.83 9.30 14.72
C LYS A 336 34.73 10.61 13.95
N LEU A 337 33.53 11.10 13.67
CA LEU A 337 33.30 12.28 12.84
C LEU A 337 33.24 13.58 13.69
N LEU A 338 32.84 13.46 14.94
CA LEU A 338 32.64 14.60 15.83
C LEU A 338 33.86 14.83 16.75
N SER A 339 34.13 16.08 17.08
CA SER A 339 35.13 16.45 18.07
C SER A 339 34.67 16.07 19.49
N GLU A 340 35.61 15.99 20.45
CA GLU A 340 35.34 15.72 21.86
C GLU A 340 34.44 16.78 22.55
N ASN A 341 34.16 17.86 21.90
CA ASN A 341 33.27 18.91 22.39
C ASN A 341 31.80 18.47 22.46
N TYR A 342 31.40 17.45 21.70
CA TYR A 342 30.04 16.92 21.70
C TYR A 342 29.95 15.68 22.57
N LYS A 343 29.05 15.71 23.56
CA LYS A 343 28.80 14.59 24.46
C LYS A 343 27.76 13.65 23.90
N ILE A 344 28.22 12.50 23.45
CA ILE A 344 27.37 11.48 22.82
C ILE A 344 27.32 10.25 23.73
N ASP A 345 26.15 9.67 23.90
CA ASP A 345 25.99 8.41 24.60
C ASP A 345 24.98 7.48 23.90
N VAL A 346 24.92 6.22 24.33
CA VAL A 346 24.06 5.18 23.75
C VAL A 346 23.20 4.51 24.81
N LEU A 347 21.90 4.37 24.53
CA LEU A 347 20.93 3.75 25.44
C LEU A 347 20.21 2.61 24.72
N THR A 348 20.52 1.37 25.11
CA THR A 348 19.92 0.15 24.54
C THR A 348 19.34 -0.76 25.62
N GLY A 349 18.73 -1.87 25.19
CA GLY A 349 18.24 -2.91 26.10
C GLY A 349 19.35 -3.52 26.95
N LYS A 350 20.55 -3.73 26.35
CA LYS A 350 21.72 -4.35 26.99
C LYS A 350 22.48 -3.42 27.93
N THR A 351 22.26 -2.11 27.91
CA THR A 351 22.89 -1.17 28.84
C THR A 351 22.60 -1.60 30.28
N SER A 352 23.61 -1.72 31.12
CA SER A 352 23.44 -2.17 32.51
C SER A 352 22.55 -1.21 33.31
N GLN A 353 21.87 -1.69 34.34
CA GLN A 353 20.95 -0.85 35.14
C GLN A 353 21.66 0.35 35.77
N LYS A 354 22.89 0.17 36.23
CA LYS A 354 23.72 1.24 36.82
C LYS A 354 24.08 2.32 35.78
N GLU A 355 24.43 1.90 34.58
CA GLU A 355 24.71 2.80 33.47
C GLU A 355 23.44 3.53 32.97
N LYS A 356 22.30 2.82 32.88
CA LYS A 356 21.01 3.44 32.56
C LYS A 356 20.66 4.57 33.51
N GLU A 357 20.84 4.35 34.84
CA GLU A 357 20.54 5.36 35.83
C GLU A 357 21.50 6.58 35.75
N LYS A 358 22.74 6.35 35.34
CA LYS A 358 23.69 7.43 35.05
C LYS A 358 23.25 8.21 33.84
N ILE A 359 22.97 7.52 32.72
CA ILE A 359 22.53 8.15 31.46
C ILE A 359 21.24 8.96 31.67
N TYR A 360 20.27 8.44 32.44
CA TYR A 360 19.02 9.17 32.72
C TYR A 360 19.29 10.49 33.44
N ARG A 361 20.16 10.47 34.47
CA ARG A 361 20.56 11.69 35.21
C ARG A 361 21.31 12.68 34.30
N ASP A 362 22.21 12.18 33.46
CA ASP A 362 23.00 13.02 32.54
C ASP A 362 22.15 13.64 31.44
N ILE A 363 21.11 12.91 30.92
CA ILE A 363 20.13 13.48 30.00
C ILE A 363 19.31 14.58 30.68
N GLU A 364 18.78 14.30 31.88
CA GLU A 364 17.94 15.25 32.63
C GLU A 364 18.72 16.50 33.05
N ALA A 365 20.01 16.36 33.33
CA ALA A 365 20.91 17.48 33.65
C ALA A 365 21.43 18.26 32.43
N GLY A 366 21.17 17.78 31.20
CA GLY A 366 21.70 18.38 29.97
C GLY A 366 23.18 18.11 29.71
N ASN A 367 23.76 17.09 30.39
CA ASN A 367 25.16 16.70 30.23
C ASN A 367 25.40 15.84 28.96
N ILE A 368 24.34 15.37 28.29
CA ILE A 368 24.39 14.64 27.03
C ILE A 368 23.73 15.47 25.95
N ASP A 369 24.48 15.78 24.89
CA ASP A 369 23.99 16.55 23.73
C ASP A 369 23.25 15.65 22.75
N ILE A 370 23.79 14.46 22.48
CA ILE A 370 23.26 13.53 21.49
C ILE A 370 23.07 12.15 22.16
N ILE A 371 21.86 11.66 22.18
CA ILE A 371 21.57 10.28 22.62
C ILE A 371 21.15 9.40 21.46
N ILE A 372 21.81 8.25 21.31
CA ILE A 372 21.47 7.24 20.30
C ILE A 372 20.85 6.07 21.02
N GLY A 373 19.76 5.51 20.51
CA GLY A 373 19.17 4.33 21.17
C GLY A 373 18.06 3.66 20.41
N THR A 374 17.54 2.61 21.02
CA THR A 374 16.42 1.82 20.52
C THR A 374 15.12 2.22 21.23
N HIS A 375 14.18 1.30 21.37
CA HIS A 375 12.94 1.51 22.15
C HIS A 375 13.19 2.00 23.58
N SER A 376 14.38 1.82 24.12
CA SER A 376 14.76 2.29 25.44
C SER A 376 14.55 3.80 25.62
N LEU A 377 14.63 4.59 24.53
CA LEU A 377 14.39 6.03 24.55
C LEU A 377 12.93 6.41 24.83
N PHE A 378 11.97 5.48 24.62
CA PHE A 378 10.55 5.72 24.88
C PHE A 378 10.17 5.56 26.37
N GLN A 379 11.02 4.94 27.20
CA GLN A 379 10.70 4.69 28.59
C GLN A 379 10.42 6.00 29.32
N GLU A 380 9.40 6.03 30.18
CA GLU A 380 8.99 7.22 30.95
C GLU A 380 10.11 7.82 31.80
N LYS A 381 11.05 6.99 32.21
CA LYS A 381 12.24 7.40 33.00
C LYS A 381 13.22 8.29 32.22
N VAL A 382 13.18 8.27 30.88
CA VAL A 382 14.03 9.13 30.05
C VAL A 382 13.39 10.51 29.96
N LYS A 383 13.94 11.47 30.67
CA LYS A 383 13.51 12.88 30.70
C LYS A 383 14.61 13.75 30.14
N PHE A 384 14.27 14.61 29.18
CA PHE A 384 15.21 15.56 28.57
C PHE A 384 15.10 16.92 29.24
N LEU A 385 16.21 17.62 29.34
CA LEU A 385 16.22 19.03 29.79
C LEU A 385 15.58 19.93 28.73
N ASP A 386 15.99 19.77 27.47
CA ASP A 386 15.44 20.52 26.34
C ASP A 386 15.69 19.79 25.01
N LEU A 387 14.80 18.80 24.71
CA LEU A 387 14.86 18.03 23.46
C LEU A 387 14.37 18.86 22.29
N GLY A 388 15.26 19.28 21.38
CA GLY A 388 14.91 20.07 20.20
C GLY A 388 14.71 19.26 18.92
N PHE A 389 15.41 18.13 18.78
CA PHE A 389 15.41 17.37 17.53
C PHE A 389 15.40 15.86 17.76
N VAL A 390 14.62 15.14 16.97
CA VAL A 390 14.53 13.68 16.96
C VAL A 390 14.66 13.15 15.53
N ALA A 391 15.67 12.32 15.28
CA ALA A 391 15.77 11.54 14.05
C ALA A 391 15.34 10.09 14.32
N ILE A 392 14.55 9.50 13.44
CA ILE A 392 14.06 8.11 13.53
C ILE A 392 14.44 7.37 12.25
N ASP A 393 15.31 6.38 12.37
CA ASP A 393 15.74 5.56 11.23
C ASP A 393 14.83 4.34 11.07
N GLU A 394 14.63 3.92 9.80
CA GLU A 394 13.79 2.77 9.41
C GLU A 394 12.38 2.83 10.04
N GLN A 395 11.69 3.96 9.82
CA GLN A 395 10.41 4.27 10.46
C GLN A 395 9.33 3.17 10.36
N HIS A 396 9.36 2.34 9.30
CA HIS A 396 8.39 1.27 9.08
C HIS A 396 8.47 0.17 10.16
N LYS A 397 9.56 0.11 10.92
CA LYS A 397 9.73 -0.83 12.05
C LYS A 397 9.15 -0.31 13.37
N PHE A 398 8.63 0.93 13.39
CA PHE A 398 8.07 1.54 14.60
C PHE A 398 6.58 1.87 14.43
N GLY A 399 5.77 1.49 15.42
CA GLY A 399 4.34 1.81 15.45
C GLY A 399 4.08 3.31 15.58
N VAL A 400 2.92 3.78 15.11
CA VAL A 400 2.49 5.20 15.19
C VAL A 400 2.52 5.70 16.63
N HIS A 401 2.06 4.88 17.58
CA HIS A 401 2.03 5.23 19.00
C HIS A 401 3.43 5.47 19.60
N GLN A 402 4.43 4.67 19.20
CA GLN A 402 5.80 4.83 19.66
C GLN A 402 6.43 6.14 19.17
N ARG A 403 6.11 6.57 17.95
CA ARG A 403 6.57 7.85 17.40
C ARG A 403 6.01 9.03 18.17
N LEU A 404 4.74 8.97 18.57
CA LEU A 404 4.09 10.02 19.36
C LEU A 404 4.65 10.13 20.78
N LEU A 405 5.07 9.04 21.39
CA LEU A 405 5.63 9.05 22.76
C LEU A 405 6.93 9.85 22.89
N LEU A 406 7.82 9.84 21.88
CA LEU A 406 9.03 10.69 21.91
C LEU A 406 8.70 12.18 21.81
N THR A 407 7.64 12.50 21.08
CA THR A 407 7.26 13.90 20.86
C THR A 407 6.61 14.54 22.08
N SER A 408 6.10 13.76 23.03
CA SER A 408 5.51 14.23 24.29
C SER A 408 6.51 14.35 25.45
N LYS A 409 7.79 14.00 25.23
CA LYS A 409 8.81 13.97 26.30
C LYS A 409 9.46 15.32 26.61
N ASN A 410 9.18 16.37 25.86
CA ASN A 410 9.65 17.70 26.17
C ASN A 410 8.60 18.44 27.00
N ASN A 411 9.01 18.98 28.14
CA ASN A 411 8.13 19.73 29.05
C ASN A 411 7.77 21.14 28.53
N LYS A 412 8.43 21.63 27.46
CA LYS A 412 8.24 22.99 26.93
C LYS A 412 7.49 23.00 25.63
N LEU A 413 8.13 22.58 24.53
CA LEU A 413 7.56 22.53 23.18
C LEU A 413 7.95 21.21 22.52
N PRO A 414 7.13 20.65 21.62
CA PRO A 414 7.45 19.39 20.92
C PRO A 414 8.70 19.56 20.05
N PRO A 415 9.59 18.56 20.00
CA PRO A 415 10.80 18.59 19.18
C PRO A 415 10.48 18.52 17.69
N HIS A 416 11.39 19.00 16.85
CA HIS A 416 11.40 18.74 15.41
C HIS A 416 11.67 17.25 15.16
N VAL A 417 11.01 16.66 14.16
CA VAL A 417 11.10 15.22 13.86
C VAL A 417 11.51 14.99 12.42
N LEU A 418 12.58 14.24 12.24
CA LEU A 418 13.05 13.73 10.96
C LEU A 418 12.86 12.22 10.91
N LEU A 419 11.97 11.75 10.06
CA LEU A 419 11.78 10.32 9.79
C LEU A 419 12.69 9.92 8.62
N MET A 420 13.35 8.78 8.71
CA MET A 420 14.20 8.27 7.63
C MET A 420 13.74 6.90 7.17
N THR A 421 13.88 6.63 5.88
CA THR A 421 13.64 5.30 5.31
C THR A 421 14.67 4.98 4.25
N ALA A 422 15.17 3.73 4.27
CA ALA A 422 16.09 3.21 3.25
C ALA A 422 15.36 2.63 2.03
N THR A 423 14.07 2.37 2.16
CA THR A 423 13.23 2.02 1.01
C THR A 423 12.58 3.30 0.49
N PRO A 424 12.90 3.73 -0.72
CA PRO A 424 12.15 4.78 -1.36
C PRO A 424 10.65 4.43 -1.37
N ILE A 425 9.82 5.41 -1.05
CA ILE A 425 8.37 5.25 -1.06
C ILE A 425 7.88 5.72 -2.44
N PRO A 426 7.09 4.91 -3.16
CA PRO A 426 6.50 5.34 -4.40
C PRO A 426 5.73 6.65 -4.24
N ARG A 427 5.77 7.53 -5.26
CA ARG A 427 5.12 8.84 -5.22
C ARG A 427 3.63 8.74 -4.85
N THR A 428 2.96 7.76 -5.37
CA THR A 428 1.54 7.50 -5.11
C THR A 428 1.26 7.22 -3.62
N LEU A 429 2.10 6.40 -2.98
CA LEU A 429 2.00 6.13 -1.54
C LEU A 429 2.45 7.32 -0.70
N GLU A 430 3.42 8.08 -1.18
CA GLU A 430 3.85 9.33 -0.54
C GLU A 430 2.67 10.29 -0.41
N LEU A 431 1.95 10.54 -1.50
CA LEU A 431 0.80 11.44 -1.52
C LEU A 431 -0.38 10.93 -0.70
N THR A 432 -0.60 9.62 -0.65
CA THR A 432 -1.78 9.04 0.01
C THR A 432 -1.58 8.70 1.48
N THR A 433 -0.35 8.41 1.90
CA THR A 433 -0.07 7.96 3.27
C THR A 433 0.73 8.99 4.06
N TYR A 434 1.58 9.74 3.38
CA TYR A 434 2.51 10.70 3.98
C TYR A 434 2.25 12.15 3.53
N GLY A 435 1.14 12.42 2.84
CA GLY A 435 0.79 13.74 2.31
C GLY A 435 0.68 14.85 3.37
N SER A 436 0.64 14.48 4.66
CA SER A 436 0.72 15.41 5.79
C SER A 436 2.14 15.78 6.23
N MET A 437 3.18 15.21 5.61
CA MET A 437 4.59 15.44 5.95
C MET A 437 5.31 16.14 4.81
N SER A 438 6.28 17.00 5.15
CA SER A 438 7.27 17.47 4.18
C SER A 438 8.22 16.35 3.80
N VAL A 439 8.62 16.26 2.54
CA VAL A 439 9.48 15.17 2.03
C VAL A 439 10.75 15.75 1.41
N SER A 440 11.90 15.20 1.80
CA SER A 440 13.21 15.44 1.18
C SER A 440 13.74 14.16 0.55
N LYS A 441 14.29 14.22 -0.66
CA LYS A 441 14.76 13.05 -1.42
C LYS A 441 16.24 13.15 -1.76
N ILE A 442 17.02 12.15 -1.30
CA ILE A 442 18.41 11.99 -1.74
C ILE A 442 18.39 11.10 -2.97
N THR A 443 18.50 11.72 -4.14
CA THR A 443 18.46 11.05 -5.44
C THR A 443 19.83 10.61 -5.94
N GLU A 444 20.89 11.24 -5.44
CA GLU A 444 22.27 10.97 -5.85
C GLU A 444 22.94 9.96 -4.91
N LYS A 445 23.86 9.17 -5.47
CA LYS A 445 24.76 8.33 -4.69
C LYS A 445 26.07 9.06 -4.40
N PRO A 446 26.69 8.84 -3.22
CA PRO A 446 28.00 9.41 -2.90
C PRO A 446 29.06 9.07 -3.95
N ILE A 447 29.98 10.01 -4.19
CA ILE A 447 31.08 9.85 -5.15
C ILE A 447 31.94 8.63 -4.75
N GLY A 448 32.32 7.81 -5.74
CA GLY A 448 33.11 6.59 -5.55
C GLY A 448 32.28 5.31 -5.40
N ARG A 449 30.97 5.40 -5.22
CA ARG A 449 30.11 4.22 -5.15
C ARG A 449 29.79 3.68 -6.55
N GLN A 450 30.20 2.44 -6.80
CA GLN A 450 29.97 1.78 -8.10
C GLN A 450 28.57 1.12 -8.16
N ASN A 451 28.03 1.02 -9.38
CA ASN A 451 26.79 0.28 -9.60
C ASN A 451 27.01 -1.23 -9.40
N ILE A 452 26.09 -1.86 -8.69
CA ILE A 452 26.14 -3.30 -8.43
C ILE A 452 25.68 -4.04 -9.68
N LYS A 453 26.54 -4.91 -10.21
CA LYS A 453 26.21 -5.78 -11.35
C LYS A 453 25.27 -6.88 -10.89
N THR A 454 24.03 -6.89 -11.37
CA THR A 454 23.03 -7.91 -11.01
C THR A 454 22.88 -8.95 -12.12
N ALA A 455 23.12 -10.22 -11.80
CA ALA A 455 22.92 -11.36 -12.69
C ALA A 455 21.87 -12.31 -12.12
N ALA A 456 21.23 -13.10 -12.99
CA ALA A 456 20.29 -14.14 -12.57
C ALA A 456 20.63 -15.46 -13.25
N LYS A 457 20.61 -16.55 -12.48
CA LYS A 457 20.91 -17.91 -12.98
C LYS A 457 19.90 -18.91 -12.40
N PRO A 458 19.54 -19.97 -13.13
CA PRO A 458 18.71 -21.03 -12.57
C PRO A 458 19.47 -21.80 -11.48
N LEU A 459 18.75 -22.32 -10.49
CA LEU A 459 19.31 -23.13 -9.39
C LEU A 459 20.06 -24.39 -9.88
N THR A 460 19.76 -24.85 -11.08
CA THR A 460 20.54 -25.95 -11.71
C THR A 460 22.02 -25.60 -11.89
N LYS A 461 22.38 -24.30 -11.90
CA LYS A 461 23.74 -23.80 -11.99
C LYS A 461 24.40 -23.54 -10.61
N LEU A 462 23.84 -24.08 -9.56
CA LEU A 462 24.30 -23.88 -8.19
C LEU A 462 25.75 -24.35 -7.98
N ASN A 463 26.06 -25.57 -8.41
CA ASN A 463 27.43 -26.12 -8.25
C ASN A 463 28.48 -25.30 -9.01
N GLU A 464 28.17 -24.86 -10.23
CA GLU A 464 29.03 -23.95 -10.99
C GLU A 464 29.26 -22.64 -10.24
N THR A 465 28.19 -22.13 -9.57
CA THR A 465 28.27 -20.90 -8.77
C THR A 465 29.19 -21.11 -7.57
N ILE A 466 29.01 -22.22 -6.82
CA ILE A 466 29.88 -22.53 -5.67
C ILE A 466 31.33 -22.55 -6.10
N ILE A 467 31.70 -23.28 -7.16
CA ILE A 467 33.08 -23.38 -7.64
C ILE A 467 33.65 -22.00 -8.06
N SER A 468 32.80 -21.13 -8.65
CA SER A 468 33.23 -19.80 -9.09
C SER A 468 33.62 -18.83 -7.97
N LEU A 469 33.27 -19.14 -6.72
CA LEU A 469 33.59 -18.30 -5.56
C LEU A 469 35.06 -18.37 -5.15
N GLU A 470 35.78 -19.40 -5.56
CA GLU A 470 37.17 -19.59 -5.22
C GLU A 470 38.03 -18.36 -5.62
N LYS A 471 37.74 -17.79 -6.80
CA LYS A 471 38.39 -16.55 -7.24
C LYS A 471 38.16 -15.39 -6.29
N THR A 472 36.90 -15.20 -5.86
CA THR A 472 36.51 -14.11 -4.96
C THR A 472 37.14 -14.24 -3.58
N ILE A 473 37.24 -15.47 -3.08
CA ILE A 473 37.88 -15.80 -1.80
C ILE A 473 39.39 -15.53 -1.86
N ASN A 474 40.04 -15.92 -2.95
CA ASN A 474 41.46 -15.69 -3.18
C ASN A 474 41.80 -14.19 -3.32
N GLU A 475 40.85 -13.37 -3.79
CA GLU A 475 40.95 -11.91 -3.81
C GLU A 475 40.67 -11.26 -2.42
N ASN A 476 40.56 -12.05 -1.37
CA ASN A 476 40.27 -11.62 0.01
C ASN A 476 38.92 -10.87 0.21
N LYS A 477 37.95 -11.12 -0.69
CA LYS A 477 36.63 -10.48 -0.66
C LYS A 477 35.63 -11.32 0.13
N LYS A 478 34.67 -10.66 0.79
CA LYS A 478 33.63 -11.31 1.58
C LYS A 478 32.33 -11.47 0.79
N ILE A 479 31.60 -12.54 1.08
CA ILE A 479 30.43 -13.01 0.33
C ILE A 479 29.27 -13.19 1.30
N TYR A 480 28.13 -12.57 0.99
CA TYR A 480 26.84 -12.89 1.59
C TYR A 480 26.13 -13.95 0.77
N TRP A 481 25.64 -14.97 1.44
CA TRP A 481 24.80 -16.01 0.86
C TRP A 481 23.47 -16.10 1.60
N VAL A 482 22.39 -15.66 0.96
CA VAL A 482 21.07 -15.55 1.57
C VAL A 482 20.17 -16.69 1.11
N CYS A 483 19.62 -17.44 2.08
CA CYS A 483 18.61 -18.46 1.86
C CYS A 483 17.22 -17.90 2.22
N PRO A 484 16.14 -18.26 1.49
CA PRO A 484 14.80 -17.73 1.76
C PRO A 484 14.23 -18.25 3.08
N LEU A 485 13.27 -17.51 3.65
CA LEU A 485 12.34 -18.00 4.66
C LEU A 485 11.09 -18.53 3.94
N ILE A 486 10.61 -19.73 4.31
CA ILE A 486 9.35 -20.31 3.81
C ILE A 486 8.29 -20.04 4.89
N GLU A 487 7.32 -19.18 4.61
CA GLU A 487 6.29 -18.72 5.58
C GLU A 487 5.50 -19.86 6.26
N GLU A 488 5.45 -21.05 5.65
CA GLU A 488 4.67 -22.18 6.18
C GLU A 488 5.41 -23.04 7.22
N SER A 489 6.73 -22.92 7.38
CA SER A 489 7.49 -23.72 8.37
C SER A 489 8.90 -23.16 8.64
N GLU A 490 9.04 -22.37 9.70
CA GLU A 490 10.35 -21.94 10.23
C GLU A 490 11.40 -23.05 10.41
N LYS A 491 10.96 -24.33 10.54
CA LYS A 491 11.86 -25.48 10.66
C LYS A 491 12.49 -25.86 9.33
N ILE A 492 11.76 -25.73 8.21
CA ILE A 492 12.26 -26.05 6.86
C ILE A 492 13.27 -25.02 6.41
N ASP A 493 13.09 -23.76 6.77
CA ASP A 493 13.98 -22.65 6.40
C ASP A 493 15.34 -22.75 7.05
N LEU A 494 15.35 -23.11 8.31
CA LEU A 494 16.58 -23.36 9.06
C LEU A 494 17.35 -24.53 8.42
N ALA A 495 16.66 -25.62 8.08
CA ALA A 495 17.26 -26.78 7.45
C ALA A 495 17.90 -26.42 6.09
N ALA A 496 17.26 -25.57 5.28
CA ALA A 496 17.80 -25.13 3.99
C ALA A 496 19.10 -24.31 4.16
N ALA A 497 19.14 -23.39 5.13
CA ALA A 497 20.34 -22.61 5.41
C ALA A 497 21.47 -23.48 6.02
N GLU A 498 21.12 -24.42 6.90
CA GLU A 498 22.08 -25.39 7.47
C GLU A 498 22.64 -26.33 6.39
N ASP A 499 21.82 -26.82 5.49
CA ASP A 499 22.26 -27.69 4.40
C ASP A 499 23.18 -26.94 3.43
N ARG A 500 22.86 -25.66 3.16
CA ARG A 500 23.74 -24.80 2.36
C ARG A 500 25.07 -24.55 3.07
N TYR A 501 25.05 -24.27 4.35
CA TYR A 501 26.22 -24.13 5.18
C TYR A 501 27.10 -25.38 5.14
N LYS A 502 26.50 -26.58 5.36
CA LYS A 502 27.24 -27.86 5.27
C LYS A 502 27.84 -28.09 3.90
N SER A 503 27.10 -27.76 2.83
CA SER A 503 27.59 -27.89 1.45
C SER A 503 28.77 -26.98 1.19
N LEU A 504 28.70 -25.70 1.58
CA LEU A 504 29.79 -24.73 1.41
C LEU A 504 30.99 -25.08 2.30
N LYS A 505 30.78 -25.56 3.51
CA LYS A 505 31.85 -25.99 4.42
C LYS A 505 32.64 -27.17 3.88
N LYS A 506 32.03 -28.06 3.09
CA LYS A 506 32.77 -29.14 2.38
C LYS A 506 33.75 -28.61 1.36
N HIS A 507 33.48 -27.48 0.74
CA HIS A 507 34.32 -26.87 -0.30
C HIS A 507 35.34 -25.87 0.27
N TYR A 508 34.97 -25.13 1.32
CA TYR A 508 35.70 -23.96 1.80
C TYR A 508 36.10 -24.04 3.27
N SER A 509 35.90 -25.21 3.92
CA SER A 509 36.29 -25.50 5.30
C SER A 509 35.85 -24.40 6.30
N ASP A 510 36.79 -23.79 7.03
CA ASP A 510 36.50 -22.80 8.08
C ASP A 510 36.20 -21.39 7.53
N ASN A 511 36.23 -21.20 6.22
CA ASN A 511 35.88 -19.92 5.60
C ASN A 511 34.36 -19.61 5.56
N VAL A 512 33.53 -20.41 6.22
CA VAL A 512 32.06 -20.29 6.16
C VAL A 512 31.47 -20.16 7.55
N LEU A 513 30.63 -19.14 7.75
CA LEU A 513 29.82 -18.92 8.94
C LEU A 513 28.34 -19.06 8.62
N LEU A 514 27.53 -19.38 9.62
CA LEU A 514 26.06 -19.45 9.52
C LEU A 514 25.42 -18.50 10.55
N ILE A 515 24.44 -17.72 10.11
CA ILE A 515 23.63 -16.87 10.99
C ILE A 515 22.13 -17.03 10.68
N HIS A 516 21.29 -17.14 11.70
CA HIS A 516 19.84 -17.24 11.53
C HIS A 516 19.07 -16.65 12.72
N GLY A 517 17.76 -16.40 12.55
CA GLY A 517 16.91 -15.71 13.52
C GLY A 517 16.75 -16.40 14.88
N LYS A 518 16.93 -17.74 14.98
CA LYS A 518 16.80 -18.50 16.22
C LYS A 518 18.02 -18.44 17.14
N MET A 519 19.14 -17.95 16.66
CA MET A 519 20.33 -17.75 17.48
C MET A 519 20.11 -16.65 18.50
N LYS A 520 20.75 -16.79 19.67
CA LYS A 520 20.75 -15.74 20.68
C LYS A 520 21.42 -14.47 20.16
N ALA A 521 21.01 -13.33 20.70
CA ALA A 521 21.53 -12.04 20.22
C ALA A 521 23.06 -11.94 20.34
N ASP A 522 23.63 -12.45 21.45
CA ASP A 522 25.07 -12.41 21.72
C ASP A 522 25.86 -13.32 20.75
N GLU A 523 25.31 -14.49 20.43
CA GLU A 523 25.89 -15.43 19.46
C GLU A 523 25.89 -14.82 18.06
N ARG A 524 24.80 -14.15 17.66
CA ARG A 524 24.71 -13.44 16.38
C ARG A 524 25.74 -12.31 16.28
N GLU A 525 25.95 -11.58 17.39
CA GLU A 525 26.91 -10.49 17.45
C GLU A 525 28.36 -11.04 17.26
N GLN A 526 28.71 -12.12 17.99
CA GLN A 526 30.01 -12.78 17.83
C GLN A 526 30.28 -13.27 16.41
N ILE A 527 29.28 -13.91 15.76
CA ILE A 527 29.40 -14.37 14.37
C ILE A 527 29.59 -13.20 13.42
N MET A 528 28.87 -12.11 13.63
CA MET A 528 29.01 -10.92 12.80
C MET A 528 30.34 -10.20 12.97
N ASP A 529 30.87 -10.17 14.20
CA ASP A 529 32.21 -9.62 14.48
C ASP A 529 33.30 -10.48 13.86
N GLU A 530 33.17 -11.80 13.94
CA GLU A 530 34.09 -12.73 13.25
C GLU A 530 34.02 -12.54 11.73
N PHE A 531 32.81 -12.40 11.17
CA PHE A 531 32.67 -12.12 9.74
C PHE A 531 33.24 -10.75 9.35
N LYS A 532 33.11 -9.74 10.23
CA LYS A 532 33.59 -8.38 9.95
C LYS A 532 35.10 -8.24 10.10
N TYR A 533 35.65 -8.75 11.19
CA TYR A 533 37.06 -8.50 11.59
C TYR A 533 37.98 -9.73 11.39
N GLY A 534 37.40 -10.93 11.32
CA GLY A 534 38.12 -12.18 11.13
C GLY A 534 38.38 -12.54 9.69
N ASP A 535 39.01 -13.72 9.52
CA ASP A 535 39.45 -14.21 8.21
C ASP A 535 38.36 -14.92 7.39
N THR A 536 37.21 -15.16 7.96
CA THR A 536 36.08 -15.85 7.30
C THR A 536 35.54 -15.06 6.11
N LYS A 537 35.29 -15.74 4.99
CA LYS A 537 34.92 -15.09 3.72
C LYS A 537 33.47 -15.27 3.30
N ILE A 538 32.75 -16.28 3.79
CA ILE A 538 31.37 -16.57 3.41
C ILE A 538 30.48 -16.53 4.63
N LEU A 539 29.42 -15.72 4.59
CA LEU A 539 28.35 -15.72 5.59
C LEU A 539 27.06 -16.23 4.96
N VAL A 540 26.66 -17.44 5.36
CA VAL A 540 25.34 -18.00 5.02
C VAL A 540 24.31 -17.46 6.00
N SER A 541 23.20 -16.96 5.50
CA SER A 541 22.15 -16.40 6.37
C SER A 541 20.76 -16.69 5.85
N THR A 542 19.79 -16.62 6.74
CA THR A 542 18.40 -16.33 6.40
C THR A 542 18.22 -14.83 6.22
N THR A 543 16.97 -14.34 6.06
CA THR A 543 16.67 -12.89 5.85
C THR A 543 17.13 -11.95 6.98
N VAL A 544 17.71 -12.45 8.05
CA VAL A 544 18.19 -11.66 9.21
C VAL A 544 19.22 -10.57 8.85
N ILE A 545 19.88 -10.69 7.67
CA ILE A 545 20.82 -9.66 7.17
C ILE A 545 20.11 -8.39 6.66
N GLU A 546 18.80 -8.35 6.57
CA GLU A 546 18.08 -7.13 6.17
C GLU A 546 18.41 -5.91 7.06
N VAL A 547 18.93 -6.12 8.27
CA VAL A 547 19.18 -5.05 9.25
C VAL A 547 20.67 -4.87 9.51
N GLY A 548 21.27 -3.87 8.92
CA GLY A 548 22.09 -2.85 9.55
C GLY A 548 23.62 -3.01 9.60
N ILE A 549 24.31 -4.09 9.25
CA ILE A 549 25.76 -4.11 9.40
C ILE A 549 26.47 -3.72 8.10
N ASP A 550 27.39 -2.75 8.20
CA ASP A 550 28.21 -2.28 7.09
C ASP A 550 29.54 -3.00 7.07
N ILE A 551 29.78 -3.77 6.00
CA ILE A 551 31.06 -4.47 5.76
C ILE A 551 31.55 -4.09 4.37
N PRO A 552 32.50 -3.14 4.27
CA PRO A 552 32.99 -2.64 2.98
C PRO A 552 33.63 -3.72 2.10
N GLU A 553 34.23 -4.75 2.70
CA GLU A 553 34.88 -5.87 2.04
C GLU A 553 33.89 -6.87 1.42
N ALA A 554 32.61 -6.78 1.77
CA ALA A 554 31.56 -7.63 1.19
C ALA A 554 31.18 -7.12 -0.19
N THR A 555 31.66 -7.81 -1.22
CA THR A 555 31.48 -7.41 -2.64
C THR A 555 30.55 -8.33 -3.41
N VAL A 556 30.20 -9.50 -2.88
CA VAL A 556 29.32 -10.46 -3.55
C VAL A 556 28.12 -10.78 -2.68
N MET A 557 26.93 -10.62 -3.26
CA MET A 557 25.65 -11.04 -2.69
C MET A 557 25.08 -12.19 -3.54
N ILE A 558 24.76 -13.32 -2.92
CA ILE A 558 24.07 -14.43 -3.57
C ILE A 558 22.75 -14.63 -2.86
N ILE A 559 21.65 -14.68 -3.62
CA ILE A 559 20.30 -14.87 -3.09
C ILE A 559 19.70 -16.11 -3.72
N GLU A 560 19.47 -17.14 -2.93
CA GLU A 560 18.79 -18.36 -3.39
C GLU A 560 17.27 -18.16 -3.42
N HIS A 561 16.61 -18.85 -4.36
CA HIS A 561 15.17 -18.75 -4.55
C HIS A 561 14.68 -17.30 -4.64
N ALA A 562 15.38 -16.50 -5.42
CA ALA A 562 15.08 -15.06 -5.57
C ALA A 562 13.63 -14.80 -6.01
N GLU A 563 12.98 -15.77 -6.68
CA GLU A 563 11.55 -15.70 -7.07
C GLU A 563 10.59 -15.60 -5.89
N ARG A 564 11.01 -15.97 -4.67
CA ARG A 564 10.18 -15.94 -3.44
C ARG A 564 10.24 -14.60 -2.71
N PHE A 565 11.25 -13.79 -2.99
CA PHE A 565 11.43 -12.49 -2.32
C PHE A 565 10.60 -11.39 -2.98
N GLY A 566 10.15 -10.44 -2.17
CA GLY A 566 9.62 -9.17 -2.66
C GLY A 566 10.70 -8.34 -3.35
N LEU A 567 10.31 -7.48 -4.29
CA LEU A 567 11.26 -6.67 -5.05
C LEU A 567 12.04 -5.69 -4.15
N SER A 568 11.35 -5.07 -3.19
CA SER A 568 11.97 -4.20 -2.19
C SER A 568 12.96 -4.96 -1.29
N GLN A 569 12.66 -6.21 -0.90
CA GLN A 569 13.56 -7.05 -0.10
C GLN A 569 14.84 -7.39 -0.90
N LEU A 570 14.69 -7.82 -2.16
CA LEU A 570 15.83 -8.08 -3.04
C LEU A 570 16.71 -6.84 -3.19
N HIS A 571 16.10 -5.66 -3.31
CA HIS A 571 16.84 -4.40 -3.40
C HIS A 571 17.60 -4.06 -2.11
N GLN A 572 16.99 -4.23 -0.93
CA GLN A 572 17.64 -4.03 0.36
C GLN A 572 18.83 -4.98 0.55
N LEU A 573 18.65 -6.28 0.23
CA LEU A 573 19.72 -7.26 0.28
C LEU A 573 20.86 -6.90 -0.68
N ARG A 574 20.54 -6.55 -1.94
CA ARG A 574 21.54 -6.08 -2.91
C ARG A 574 22.32 -4.87 -2.38
N GLY A 575 21.66 -3.94 -1.69
CA GLY A 575 22.27 -2.75 -1.11
C GLY A 575 23.24 -3.02 0.04
N ARG A 576 23.34 -4.27 0.55
CA ARG A 576 24.32 -4.66 1.58
C ARG A 576 25.72 -4.84 1.03
N VAL A 577 25.89 -4.96 -0.28
CA VAL A 577 27.19 -4.93 -0.95
C VAL A 577 27.39 -3.61 -1.70
N GLY A 578 28.61 -3.36 -2.20
CA GLY A 578 28.92 -2.13 -2.94
C GLY A 578 29.07 -0.89 -2.05
N ARG A 579 29.54 -1.06 -0.82
CA ARG A 579 29.82 0.04 0.12
C ARG A 579 31.29 0.48 0.12
N GLY A 580 32.17 -0.33 -0.48
CA GLY A 580 33.57 -0.03 -0.74
C GLY A 580 33.80 0.51 -2.17
N SER A 581 35.07 0.72 -2.52
CA SER A 581 35.53 1.15 -3.85
C SER A 581 35.49 0.03 -4.90
N ASP A 582 35.40 -1.22 -4.46
CA ASP A 582 35.47 -2.38 -5.31
C ASP A 582 34.18 -2.67 -6.07
N GLN A 583 34.33 -3.19 -7.29
CA GLN A 583 33.20 -3.62 -8.09
C GLN A 583 32.43 -4.75 -7.37
N SER A 584 31.17 -4.52 -7.10
CA SER A 584 30.31 -5.48 -6.42
C SER A 584 29.30 -6.14 -7.36
N SER A 585 28.88 -7.35 -7.00
CA SER A 585 27.93 -8.14 -7.78
C SER A 585 26.86 -8.77 -6.91
N CYS A 586 25.65 -8.88 -7.48
CA CYS A 586 24.51 -9.58 -6.89
C CYS A 586 24.06 -10.70 -7.84
N LEU A 587 24.06 -11.93 -7.36
CA LEU A 587 23.62 -13.10 -8.11
C LEU A 587 22.28 -13.60 -7.55
N LEU A 588 21.26 -13.61 -8.40
CA LEU A 588 19.93 -14.11 -8.10
C LEU A 588 19.81 -15.54 -8.62
N LEU A 589 19.73 -16.52 -7.73
CA LEU A 589 19.46 -17.91 -8.08
C LEU A 589 17.97 -18.18 -7.99
N TYR A 590 17.37 -18.71 -9.07
CA TYR A 590 15.94 -18.94 -9.16
C TYR A 590 15.57 -20.34 -9.59
N GLN A 591 14.40 -20.81 -9.16
CA GLN A 591 13.83 -22.11 -9.56
C GLN A 591 12.91 -21.92 -10.78
N THR A 592 12.97 -22.88 -11.71
CA THR A 592 12.05 -22.96 -12.86
C THR A 592 11.01 -24.04 -12.66
N PRO A 593 9.73 -23.86 -13.12
CA PRO A 593 9.21 -22.67 -13.81
C PRO A 593 8.94 -21.51 -12.85
N MET A 594 9.09 -20.26 -13.34
CA MET A 594 8.76 -19.06 -12.61
C MET A 594 7.43 -18.47 -13.08
N GLY A 595 6.63 -17.93 -12.16
CA GLY A 595 5.46 -17.12 -12.49
C GLY A 595 5.86 -15.75 -13.07
N ASP A 596 4.95 -15.12 -13.83
CA ASP A 596 5.22 -13.86 -14.54
C ASP A 596 5.64 -12.72 -13.61
N ASN A 597 5.02 -12.59 -12.44
CA ASN A 597 5.37 -11.56 -11.46
C ASN A 597 6.79 -11.75 -10.91
N ALA A 598 7.22 -13.00 -10.65
CA ALA A 598 8.57 -13.30 -10.19
C ALA A 598 9.60 -12.96 -11.28
N LYS A 599 9.30 -13.28 -12.54
CA LYS A 599 10.13 -12.93 -13.70
C LYS A 599 10.31 -11.43 -13.82
N LYS A 600 9.20 -10.66 -13.76
CA LYS A 600 9.23 -9.20 -13.80
C LYS A 600 10.06 -8.60 -12.67
N ARG A 601 9.93 -9.10 -11.42
CA ARG A 601 10.75 -8.65 -10.27
C ARG A 601 12.24 -8.83 -10.52
N ILE A 602 12.66 -10.03 -10.95
CA ILE A 602 14.07 -10.33 -11.24
C ILE A 602 14.58 -9.47 -12.40
N GLU A 603 13.82 -9.30 -13.47
CA GLU A 603 14.18 -8.46 -14.61
C GLU A 603 14.33 -6.98 -14.21
N THR A 604 13.42 -6.45 -13.39
CA THR A 604 13.52 -5.07 -12.89
C THR A 604 14.82 -4.87 -12.12
N LEU A 605 15.14 -5.76 -11.19
CA LEU A 605 16.36 -5.64 -10.38
C LEU A 605 17.65 -5.75 -11.22
N ARG A 606 17.62 -6.47 -12.35
CA ARG A 606 18.73 -6.56 -13.30
C ARG A 606 18.89 -5.29 -14.14
N LYS A 607 17.80 -4.62 -14.48
CA LYS A 607 17.79 -3.45 -15.38
C LYS A 607 18.18 -2.15 -14.69
N THR A 608 17.86 -2.00 -13.41
CA THR A 608 18.09 -0.74 -12.70
C THR A 608 18.72 -0.93 -11.33
N ASN A 609 19.51 0.07 -10.94
CA ASN A 609 20.03 0.24 -9.59
C ASN A 609 19.31 1.38 -8.83
N ASP A 610 18.32 2.02 -9.43
CA ASP A 610 17.56 3.10 -8.85
C ASP A 610 16.47 2.56 -7.92
N GLY A 611 16.57 2.87 -6.63
CA GLY A 611 15.63 2.42 -5.61
C GLY A 611 14.23 3.00 -5.77
N PHE A 612 14.09 4.22 -6.34
CA PHE A 612 12.78 4.84 -6.58
C PHE A 612 12.02 4.12 -7.69
N ILE A 613 12.69 3.81 -8.81
CA ILE A 613 12.10 3.02 -9.90
C ILE A 613 11.70 1.62 -9.42
N ILE A 614 12.55 1.01 -8.58
CA ILE A 614 12.28 -0.32 -8.00
C ILE A 614 11.05 -0.28 -7.10
N ALA A 615 10.90 0.75 -6.29
CA ALA A 615 9.75 0.91 -5.39
C ALA A 615 8.45 1.11 -6.19
N GLU A 616 8.47 1.89 -7.26
CA GLU A 616 7.30 2.06 -8.14
C GLU A 616 6.91 0.74 -8.82
N GLN A 617 7.89 -0.02 -9.31
CA GLN A 617 7.63 -1.33 -9.90
C GLN A 617 7.12 -2.36 -8.86
N ASP A 618 7.60 -2.30 -7.62
CA ASP A 618 7.10 -3.16 -6.53
C ASP A 618 5.62 -2.86 -6.22
N LEU A 619 5.24 -1.57 -6.21
CA LEU A 619 3.84 -1.14 -6.06
C LEU A 619 2.95 -1.71 -7.18
N LEU A 620 3.39 -1.59 -8.43
CA LEU A 620 2.65 -2.10 -9.59
C LEU A 620 2.48 -3.63 -9.55
N LEU A 621 3.50 -4.37 -9.12
CA LEU A 621 3.50 -5.83 -9.11
C LEU A 621 2.70 -6.44 -7.94
N ARG A 622 2.65 -5.77 -6.79
CA ARG A 622 1.88 -6.22 -5.61
C ARG A 622 0.41 -5.81 -5.68
N GLY A 623 0.11 -4.72 -6.37
CA GLY A 623 -1.18 -4.05 -6.30
C GLY A 623 -1.29 -3.17 -5.04
N SER A 624 -2.05 -2.08 -5.16
CA SER A 624 -2.20 -1.07 -4.10
C SER A 624 -2.79 -1.62 -2.79
N GLY A 625 -3.61 -2.68 -2.87
CA GLY A 625 -4.30 -3.28 -1.72
C GLY A 625 -3.40 -4.05 -0.74
N GLU A 626 -2.32 -4.66 -1.19
CA GLU A 626 -1.39 -5.40 -0.31
C GLU A 626 -0.43 -4.49 0.45
N ILE A 627 0.01 -3.40 -0.18
CA ILE A 627 1.04 -2.51 0.40
C ILE A 627 0.48 -1.65 1.53
N LEU A 628 -0.80 -1.26 1.41
CA LEU A 628 -1.48 -0.44 2.42
C LEU A 628 -1.92 -1.23 3.66
N GLY A 629 -1.56 -2.52 3.75
CA GLY A 629 -1.91 -3.37 4.89
C GLY A 629 -3.41 -3.67 5.02
N THR A 630 -4.17 -3.44 3.95
CA THR A 630 -5.64 -3.55 3.97
C THR A 630 -6.12 -4.97 4.23
N ARG A 631 -5.33 -6.01 3.92
CA ARG A 631 -5.64 -7.39 4.30
C ARG A 631 -5.58 -7.67 5.80
N GLN A 632 -4.74 -6.93 6.55
CA GLN A 632 -4.62 -7.10 8.00
C GLN A 632 -5.54 -6.16 8.80
N SER A 633 -5.87 -4.98 8.26
CA SER A 633 -6.67 -3.95 8.95
C SER A 633 -8.15 -3.89 8.50
N GLY A 634 -8.50 -4.52 7.37
CA GLY A 634 -9.87 -4.51 6.83
C GLY A 634 -10.36 -3.16 6.27
N PHE A 635 -9.52 -2.13 6.26
CA PHE A 635 -9.86 -0.80 5.76
C PHE A 635 -9.24 -0.55 4.37
N HIS A 636 -10.08 -0.50 3.34
CA HIS A 636 -9.66 0.06 2.05
C HIS A 636 -9.57 1.60 2.19
N ILE A 637 -8.41 2.17 1.84
CA ILE A 637 -8.23 3.63 1.86
C ILE A 637 -9.14 4.29 0.81
N PHE A 638 -9.30 3.64 -0.35
CA PHE A 638 -10.17 4.06 -1.44
C PHE A 638 -11.20 2.98 -1.76
N LYS A 639 -12.40 3.42 -2.13
CA LYS A 639 -13.50 2.55 -2.54
C LYS A 639 -13.47 2.28 -4.04
N MET A 640 -13.05 3.26 -4.84
CA MET A 640 -13.11 3.24 -6.30
C MET A 640 -11.77 3.50 -6.97
N ALA A 641 -10.94 4.39 -6.41
CA ALA A 641 -9.65 4.75 -7.00
C ALA A 641 -8.66 3.59 -6.96
N ASN A 642 -8.03 3.34 -8.12
CA ASN A 642 -6.91 2.42 -8.26
C ASN A 642 -5.61 3.22 -8.41
N LEU A 643 -4.80 3.23 -7.36
CA LEU A 643 -3.58 4.03 -7.32
C LEU A 643 -2.55 3.70 -8.42
N ASN A 644 -2.67 2.55 -9.08
CA ASN A 644 -1.79 2.17 -10.19
C ASN A 644 -2.26 2.75 -11.54
N GLU A 645 -3.55 3.02 -11.68
CA GLU A 645 -4.16 3.48 -12.95
C GLU A 645 -4.50 4.97 -12.90
N ASP A 646 -4.82 5.51 -11.71
CA ASP A 646 -5.38 6.84 -11.51
C ASP A 646 -4.33 7.86 -11.03
N THR A 647 -3.05 7.67 -11.38
CA THR A 647 -1.93 8.53 -10.94
C THR A 647 -2.09 9.98 -11.37
N ASP A 648 -2.55 10.24 -12.61
CA ASP A 648 -2.75 11.59 -13.13
C ASP A 648 -3.88 12.30 -12.40
N LEU A 649 -4.97 11.58 -12.09
CA LEU A 649 -6.07 12.11 -11.28
C LEU A 649 -5.63 12.42 -9.84
N LEU A 650 -4.76 11.59 -9.26
CA LEU A 650 -4.20 11.83 -7.92
C LEU A 650 -3.32 13.08 -7.89
N ASP A 651 -2.45 13.26 -8.88
CA ASP A 651 -1.59 14.45 -8.97
C ASP A 651 -2.43 15.73 -9.12
N MET A 652 -3.45 15.70 -9.96
CA MET A 652 -4.39 16.81 -10.13
C MET A 652 -5.16 17.08 -8.83
N ALA A 653 -5.66 16.05 -8.17
CA ALA A 653 -6.38 16.16 -6.89
C ALA A 653 -5.50 16.76 -5.79
N ASN A 654 -4.22 16.36 -5.73
CA ASN A 654 -3.27 16.92 -4.75
C ASN A 654 -3.01 18.42 -5.00
N LYS A 655 -2.83 18.82 -6.26
CA LYS A 655 -2.64 20.23 -6.62
C LYS A 655 -3.87 21.06 -6.22
N ASN A 656 -5.05 20.63 -6.63
CA ASN A 656 -6.29 21.34 -6.34
C ASN A 656 -6.62 21.37 -4.84
N ALA A 657 -6.32 20.30 -4.11
CA ALA A 657 -6.49 20.25 -2.66
C ALA A 657 -5.63 21.31 -1.93
N LYS A 658 -4.37 21.48 -2.36
CA LYS A 658 -3.48 22.53 -1.83
C LYS A 658 -4.08 23.91 -2.06
N GLU A 659 -4.50 24.21 -3.28
CA GLU A 659 -5.10 25.51 -3.63
C GLU A 659 -6.37 25.77 -2.80
N ILE A 660 -7.23 24.76 -2.61
CA ILE A 660 -8.45 24.88 -1.79
C ILE A 660 -8.12 25.18 -0.34
N VAL A 661 -7.16 24.48 0.27
CA VAL A 661 -6.80 24.64 1.69
C VAL A 661 -6.03 25.95 1.93
N GLU A 662 -5.14 26.37 1.03
CA GLU A 662 -4.37 27.61 1.11
C GLU A 662 -5.27 28.86 0.97
N ASN A 663 -6.23 28.81 0.05
CA ASN A 663 -7.16 29.92 -0.21
C ASN A 663 -8.37 29.95 0.73
N ASN A 664 -8.37 29.17 1.84
CA ASN A 664 -9.52 29.03 2.74
C ASN A 664 -10.83 28.67 2.02
N GLY A 665 -10.74 27.93 0.91
CA GLY A 665 -11.86 27.51 0.09
C GLY A 665 -12.75 26.41 0.70
N LEU A 666 -12.70 26.18 2.01
CA LEU A 666 -13.44 25.18 2.75
C LEU A 666 -14.88 25.64 3.00
N ASN A 667 -15.65 25.71 1.93
CA ASN A 667 -17.08 26.04 1.95
C ASN A 667 -17.93 24.82 2.30
N GLU A 668 -19.26 25.01 2.43
CA GLU A 668 -20.21 23.92 2.72
C GLU A 668 -20.17 22.79 1.70
N ASN A 669 -19.92 23.09 0.43
CA ASN A 669 -19.85 22.07 -0.63
C ASN A 669 -18.61 21.18 -0.48
N ILE A 670 -17.46 21.74 -0.10
CA ILE A 670 -16.25 20.95 0.21
C ILE A 670 -16.44 20.10 1.48
N ARG A 671 -17.11 20.64 2.50
CA ARG A 671 -17.46 19.85 3.70
C ARG A 671 -18.35 18.66 3.33
N LEU A 672 -19.30 18.87 2.42
CA LEU A 672 -20.16 17.82 1.89
C LEU A 672 -19.34 16.74 1.14
N LEU A 673 -18.42 17.13 0.28
CA LEU A 673 -17.50 16.21 -0.40
C LEU A 673 -16.76 15.32 0.61
N LEU A 674 -16.20 15.90 1.67
CA LEU A 674 -15.47 15.13 2.71
C LEU A 674 -16.40 14.14 3.43
N GLN A 675 -17.65 14.53 3.72
CA GLN A 675 -18.64 13.65 4.35
C GLN A 675 -19.02 12.48 3.43
N LEU A 676 -19.31 12.75 2.15
CA LEU A 676 -19.69 11.71 1.17
C LEU A 676 -18.64 10.60 1.05
N PHE A 677 -17.37 10.95 1.13
CA PHE A 677 -16.25 10.00 1.05
C PHE A 677 -15.69 9.56 2.41
N SER A 678 -16.42 9.84 3.52
CA SER A 678 -16.02 9.44 4.89
C SER A 678 -14.64 9.98 5.30
N LYS A 679 -14.33 11.22 4.92
CA LYS A 679 -13.10 11.95 5.27
C LYS A 679 -13.36 13.11 6.23
N ASP A 680 -14.54 13.15 6.84
CA ASP A 680 -15.00 14.20 7.75
C ASP A 680 -14.29 14.21 9.11
N GLU A 681 -13.58 13.15 9.50
CA GLU A 681 -12.74 13.20 10.71
C GLU A 681 -11.69 14.31 10.64
N ALA A 682 -11.22 14.68 9.44
CA ALA A 682 -10.32 15.80 9.24
C ALA A 682 -10.97 17.17 9.58
N LEU A 683 -12.29 17.27 9.54
CA LEU A 683 -13.02 18.50 9.91
C LEU A 683 -12.93 18.82 11.40
N LYS A 684 -12.70 17.82 12.26
CA LYS A 684 -12.50 18.03 13.70
C LYS A 684 -11.28 18.92 13.99
N TYR A 685 -10.32 18.92 13.07
CA TYR A 685 -9.12 19.76 13.16
C TYR A 685 -9.38 21.22 12.73
N LEU A 686 -10.47 21.48 11.99
CA LEU A 686 -10.87 22.85 11.63
C LEU A 686 -11.66 23.56 12.73
N ASP A 687 -12.46 22.80 13.49
CA ASP A 687 -13.30 23.35 14.54
C ASP A 687 -12.55 23.55 15.87
N ALA A 688 -11.29 23.07 15.96
CA ALA A 688 -10.42 23.19 17.13
C ALA A 688 -9.48 24.43 17.06
N GLY A 689 -9.39 25.15 15.95
CA GLY A 689 -8.66 26.41 15.76
C GLY A 689 -9.63 27.54 15.60
#